data_0635945a74f498d67669b4b621c8d534
#
_entry.id   0635945a74f498d67669b4b621c8d534
#
_cell.length_a   1.000
_cell.length_b   1.000
_cell.length_c   1.000
_cell.angle_alpha   90.00
_cell.angle_beta   90.00
_cell.angle_gamma   90.00
#
_symmetry.space_group_name_H-M   'P 1'
#
loop_
_entity.id
_entity.type
_entity.pdbx_description
1 polymer ?
#
loop_
_entity_poly.entity_id
_entity_poly.type
_entity_poly.pdbx_seq_one_letter_code
_entity_poly.pdbx_strand_id
1 'polypeptide(L)'
;MTAGDATPGRRGGRAHALLAAALLAVTTLVKVPVDLYGATTQDFSSASRDVVLAIFAAGLAFFLVLAVVVARLRPRPSGLVATALVGLAVFAWVRSGFFPGPSVTLDGSRLTADLSTGAAGLLVPLAGGVLLAWLGRRQARIATVFLAALLGGSLVHSVGVAASVWNAKPPAPPAAALSVLEWSRQGNVLLLILDSLQSDIFEEVLETRPSLREQLDGFRYYRRASSNSPTTYLSVPAIHSGQVYDPDRSVAEFWEVIRERSVLNRFAKAGYRVSYALGVGGCPKAVTDCGGTSELARSRLRGAVEDASRLIDLGIYRVLPDGLRRAVLEGGRGPLGAMAGRRWLAGRGETELDALERIASSSTLTDSPPTAKVIHTMLTHPPFVLQADCSVGKQRLSRAAAVLQTTCAMRQVVALLERLETLGVYDASDIVIAADHGYGFETRFAPDLSDMRFRRRVGSFNPLVLVKPARSRGPLETSDAPIELADLAGALCGDAGCSPAEGLRHLDAVDAGRARVAFWYVWKNQYWSLPHVPGLTRYTIRGDILRPESWSREAADYTLGAVIDFRRGQNSGPYRDFGWERPQPTHTRMGDARAAVHLRARIDPARDYELVLEAQLDARSGPERVRVEVNGVPVGELVGAGPASRFEEYRLAVPADVLARSPETTIRFSAMEASPPSDAVPRGARLSLRSLALRSRP
;
A
#
# COMPACT_ATOMS: atom_id res chain seq x y z
N MET A 1 -36.44 -66.88 6.80
CA MET A 1 -35.60 -65.93 6.05
C MET A 1 -36.45 -64.69 5.71
N THR A 2 -36.40 -63.67 6.53
CA THR A 2 -37.18 -62.44 6.34
C THR A 2 -36.23 -61.37 5.82
N ALA A 3 -36.50 -60.96 4.56
CA ALA A 3 -35.83 -59.86 3.92
C ALA A 3 -36.14 -58.58 4.72
N GLY A 4 -35.08 -57.92 5.24
CA GLY A 4 -35.18 -56.66 5.98
C GLY A 4 -35.59 -55.50 5.08
N ASP A 5 -36.77 -54.99 5.29
CA ASP A 5 -37.30 -53.76 4.74
C ASP A 5 -36.42 -52.57 5.10
N ALA A 6 -35.54 -52.17 4.20
CA ALA A 6 -34.78 -50.95 4.31
C ALA A 6 -35.69 -49.77 3.95
N THR A 7 -36.24 -49.12 5.00
CA THR A 7 -37.14 -47.96 4.88
C THR A 7 -36.57 -46.86 3.98
N PRO A 8 -37.28 -46.35 2.96
CA PRO A 8 -36.82 -45.35 2.00
C PRO A 8 -36.35 -44.03 2.61
N GLY A 9 -36.82 -43.65 3.79
CA GLY A 9 -36.45 -42.42 4.48
C GLY A 9 -35.01 -42.37 5.06
N ARG A 10 -34.37 -43.55 5.24
CA ARG A 10 -33.03 -43.65 5.85
C ARG A 10 -31.88 -43.33 4.87
N ARG A 11 -32.08 -43.66 3.58
CA ARG A 11 -31.06 -43.37 2.52
C ARG A 11 -31.03 -41.89 2.10
N GLY A 12 -32.15 -41.17 2.11
CA GLY A 12 -32.26 -39.77 1.75
C GLY A 12 -31.50 -38.84 2.69
N GLY A 13 -31.55 -39.04 4.01
CA GLY A 13 -30.90 -38.15 4.99
C GLY A 13 -29.37 -38.14 4.93
N ARG A 14 -28.73 -39.29 4.64
CA ARG A 14 -27.28 -39.37 4.46
C ARG A 14 -26.80 -38.76 3.17
N ALA A 15 -27.56 -38.93 2.08
CA ALA A 15 -27.23 -38.31 0.79
C ALA A 15 -27.25 -36.75 0.89
N HIS A 16 -28.27 -36.19 1.56
CA HIS A 16 -28.35 -34.75 1.81
C HIS A 16 -27.18 -34.25 2.67
N ALA A 17 -26.82 -34.97 3.72
CA ALA A 17 -25.70 -34.61 4.57
C ALA A 17 -24.37 -34.61 3.81
N LEU A 18 -24.16 -35.58 2.91
CA LEU A 18 -22.97 -35.67 2.09
C LEU A 18 -22.90 -34.55 1.03
N LEU A 19 -24.00 -34.23 0.38
CA LEU A 19 -24.08 -33.12 -0.58
C LEU A 19 -23.87 -31.77 0.12
N ALA A 20 -24.46 -31.60 1.30
CA ALA A 20 -24.26 -30.39 2.10
C ALA A 20 -22.83 -30.27 2.62
N ALA A 21 -22.21 -31.37 3.05
CA ALA A 21 -20.81 -31.41 3.44
C ALA A 21 -19.89 -31.06 2.25
N ALA A 22 -20.18 -31.58 1.06
CA ALA A 22 -19.45 -31.25 -0.16
C ALA A 22 -19.61 -29.77 -0.54
N LEU A 23 -20.83 -29.23 -0.50
CA LEU A 23 -21.10 -27.82 -0.78
C LEU A 23 -20.40 -26.90 0.22
N LEU A 24 -20.42 -27.25 1.52
CA LEU A 24 -19.72 -26.48 2.55
C LEU A 24 -18.22 -26.48 2.31
N ALA A 25 -17.63 -27.66 2.08
CA ALA A 25 -16.20 -27.80 1.81
C ALA A 25 -15.78 -27.02 0.56
N VAL A 26 -16.52 -27.21 -0.54
CA VAL A 26 -16.22 -26.52 -1.80
C VAL A 26 -16.39 -25.00 -1.63
N THR A 27 -17.44 -24.52 -0.99
CA THR A 27 -17.66 -23.08 -0.83
C THR A 27 -16.57 -22.43 0.02
N THR A 28 -16.28 -22.99 1.20
CA THR A 28 -15.40 -22.36 2.18
C THR A 28 -13.92 -22.59 1.92
N LEU A 29 -13.53 -23.77 1.45
CA LEU A 29 -12.13 -24.18 1.32
C LEU A 29 -11.64 -24.22 -0.15
N VAL A 30 -12.53 -24.09 -1.13
CA VAL A 30 -12.13 -24.09 -2.54
C VAL A 30 -12.59 -22.82 -3.25
N LYS A 31 -13.91 -22.61 -3.40
CA LYS A 31 -14.47 -21.50 -4.20
C LYS A 31 -13.96 -20.14 -3.72
N VAL A 32 -14.18 -19.81 -2.44
CA VAL A 32 -13.80 -18.50 -1.92
C VAL A 32 -12.28 -18.30 -1.91
N PRO A 33 -11.44 -19.26 -1.48
CA PRO A 33 -9.99 -19.16 -1.62
C PRO A 33 -9.51 -19.00 -3.07
N VAL A 34 -10.06 -19.73 -4.03
CA VAL A 34 -9.69 -19.61 -5.46
C VAL A 34 -10.12 -18.26 -6.03
N ASP A 35 -11.32 -17.75 -5.68
CA ASP A 35 -11.78 -16.41 -6.07
C ASP A 35 -10.85 -15.31 -5.53
N LEU A 36 -10.45 -15.43 -4.25
CA LEU A 36 -9.48 -14.52 -3.63
C LEU A 36 -8.14 -14.57 -4.35
N TYR A 37 -7.64 -15.77 -4.61
CA TYR A 37 -6.38 -15.95 -5.32
C TYR A 37 -6.42 -15.36 -6.72
N GLY A 38 -7.51 -15.59 -7.47
CA GLY A 38 -7.71 -15.03 -8.80
C GLY A 38 -7.70 -13.50 -8.86
N ALA A 39 -8.19 -12.86 -7.79
CA ALA A 39 -8.21 -11.40 -7.66
C ALA A 39 -6.90 -10.80 -7.15
N THR A 40 -6.00 -11.59 -6.54
CA THR A 40 -4.82 -11.10 -5.81
C THR A 40 -3.59 -11.98 -6.02
N THR A 41 -3.43 -12.62 -7.18
CA THR A 41 -2.29 -13.50 -7.52
C THR A 41 -0.93 -12.84 -7.27
N GLN A 42 -0.84 -11.52 -7.50
CA GLN A 42 0.38 -10.73 -7.25
C GLN A 42 0.81 -10.69 -5.78
N ASP A 43 -0.12 -10.92 -4.85
CA ASP A 43 0.16 -10.86 -3.40
C ASP A 43 0.76 -12.15 -2.84
N PHE A 44 0.86 -13.19 -3.66
CA PHE A 44 1.39 -14.50 -3.29
C PHE A 44 2.65 -14.79 -4.11
N SER A 45 3.61 -15.44 -3.49
CA SER A 45 4.90 -15.71 -4.12
C SER A 45 5.03 -17.13 -4.70
N SER A 46 4.21 -18.07 -4.24
CA SER A 46 4.24 -19.46 -4.73
C SER A 46 3.66 -19.61 -6.13
N ALA A 47 4.11 -20.64 -6.87
CA ALA A 47 3.59 -20.96 -8.18
C ALA A 47 2.08 -21.18 -8.15
N SER A 48 1.36 -20.57 -9.08
CA SER A 48 -0.10 -20.59 -9.08
C SER A 48 -0.69 -22.01 -9.07
N ARG A 49 -0.13 -22.90 -9.87
CA ARG A 49 -0.57 -24.32 -9.91
C ARG A 49 -0.43 -25.02 -8.57
N ASP A 50 0.65 -24.75 -7.81
CA ASP A 50 0.91 -25.42 -6.54
C ASP A 50 -0.06 -24.92 -5.46
N VAL A 51 -0.36 -23.62 -5.43
CA VAL A 51 -1.36 -23.02 -4.54
C VAL A 51 -2.75 -23.56 -4.85
N VAL A 52 -3.15 -23.59 -6.12
CA VAL A 52 -4.43 -24.12 -6.55
C VAL A 52 -4.58 -25.59 -6.16
N LEU A 53 -3.56 -26.42 -6.42
CA LEU A 53 -3.57 -27.84 -6.03
C LEU A 53 -3.69 -28.02 -4.52
N ALA A 54 -2.97 -27.21 -3.72
CA ALA A 54 -3.04 -27.25 -2.27
C ALA A 54 -4.45 -26.87 -1.74
N ILE A 55 -5.09 -25.87 -2.34
CA ILE A 55 -6.48 -25.48 -2.02
C ILE A 55 -7.45 -26.62 -2.30
N PHE A 56 -7.38 -27.23 -3.49
CA PHE A 56 -8.27 -28.34 -3.86
C PHE A 56 -8.04 -29.58 -2.97
N ALA A 57 -6.76 -29.90 -2.67
CA ALA A 57 -6.41 -30.99 -1.77
C ALA A 57 -6.97 -30.78 -0.35
N ALA A 58 -6.86 -29.56 0.20
CA ALA A 58 -7.44 -29.22 1.50
C ALA A 58 -8.96 -29.33 1.52
N GLY A 59 -9.65 -28.86 0.47
CA GLY A 59 -11.09 -28.99 0.31
C GLY A 59 -11.54 -30.45 0.25
N LEU A 60 -10.83 -31.29 -0.51
CA LEU A 60 -11.09 -32.74 -0.59
C LEU A 60 -10.85 -33.44 0.76
N ALA A 61 -9.73 -33.14 1.42
CA ALA A 61 -9.43 -33.72 2.73
C ALA A 61 -10.50 -33.38 3.77
N PHE A 62 -10.93 -32.14 3.82
CA PHE A 62 -12.02 -31.71 4.72
C PHE A 62 -13.35 -32.39 4.40
N PHE A 63 -13.70 -32.48 3.12
CA PHE A 63 -14.90 -33.21 2.69
C PHE A 63 -14.84 -34.67 3.13
N LEU A 64 -13.71 -35.36 2.95
CA LEU A 64 -13.55 -36.76 3.36
C LEU A 64 -13.71 -36.92 4.87
N VAL A 65 -13.16 -36.01 5.68
CA VAL A 65 -13.37 -36.02 7.14
C VAL A 65 -14.85 -35.88 7.47
N LEU A 66 -15.56 -34.93 6.88
CA LEU A 66 -17.00 -34.77 7.10
C LEU A 66 -17.79 -35.98 6.62
N ALA A 67 -17.44 -36.58 5.49
CA ALA A 67 -18.08 -37.76 4.95
C ALA A 67 -17.92 -38.97 5.92
N VAL A 68 -16.73 -39.18 6.48
CA VAL A 68 -16.47 -40.22 7.49
C VAL A 68 -17.30 -39.96 8.75
N VAL A 69 -17.38 -38.72 9.22
CA VAL A 69 -18.20 -38.34 10.37
C VAL A 69 -19.67 -38.66 10.11
N VAL A 70 -20.21 -38.23 8.96
CA VAL A 70 -21.59 -38.50 8.56
C VAL A 70 -21.86 -39.99 8.42
N ALA A 71 -20.92 -40.78 7.89
CA ALA A 71 -21.06 -42.22 7.73
C ALA A 71 -21.14 -42.98 9.09
N ARG A 72 -20.41 -42.48 10.11
CA ARG A 72 -20.36 -43.09 11.45
C ARG A 72 -21.49 -42.67 12.39
N LEU A 73 -22.29 -41.68 12.02
CA LEU A 73 -23.41 -41.23 12.87
C LEU A 73 -24.53 -42.28 12.93
N ARG A 74 -25.06 -42.45 14.15
CA ARG A 74 -26.26 -43.28 14.40
C ARG A 74 -27.50 -42.66 13.74
N PRO A 75 -28.59 -43.44 13.45
CA PRO A 75 -29.73 -42.96 12.64
C PRO A 75 -30.46 -41.71 13.17
N ARG A 76 -30.65 -41.55 14.50
CA ARG A 76 -31.37 -40.43 15.09
C ARG A 76 -30.57 -39.10 15.03
N PRO A 77 -29.30 -39.02 15.45
CA PRO A 77 -28.51 -37.80 15.28
C PRO A 77 -28.19 -37.45 13.81
N SER A 78 -28.18 -38.44 12.89
CA SER A 78 -27.89 -38.15 11.48
C SER A 78 -28.87 -37.19 10.83
N GLY A 79 -30.16 -37.19 11.20
CA GLY A 79 -31.17 -36.26 10.66
C GLY A 79 -30.96 -34.80 11.13
N LEU A 80 -30.56 -34.58 12.39
CA LEU A 80 -30.27 -33.27 12.92
C LEU A 80 -28.98 -32.71 12.29
N VAL A 81 -27.93 -33.55 12.23
CA VAL A 81 -26.66 -33.18 11.61
C VAL A 81 -26.83 -32.84 10.11
N ALA A 82 -27.62 -33.64 9.38
CA ALA A 82 -27.94 -33.34 7.97
C ALA A 82 -28.63 -31.97 7.83
N THR A 83 -29.61 -31.68 8.69
CA THR A 83 -30.31 -30.39 8.69
C THR A 83 -29.36 -29.23 8.99
N ALA A 84 -28.51 -29.38 9.99
CA ALA A 84 -27.51 -28.36 10.37
C ALA A 84 -26.48 -28.14 9.27
N LEU A 85 -25.98 -29.20 8.64
CA LEU A 85 -25.02 -29.10 7.52
C LEU A 85 -25.66 -28.41 6.30
N VAL A 86 -26.93 -28.72 5.94
CA VAL A 86 -27.64 -28.04 4.87
C VAL A 86 -27.77 -26.54 5.19
N GLY A 87 -28.22 -26.21 6.40
CA GLY A 87 -28.34 -24.81 6.82
C GLY A 87 -27.02 -24.06 6.74
N LEU A 88 -25.94 -24.65 7.25
CA LEU A 88 -24.61 -24.06 7.26
C LEU A 88 -24.01 -23.93 5.85
N ALA A 89 -24.17 -24.93 5.00
CA ALA A 89 -23.65 -24.91 3.64
C ALA A 89 -24.32 -23.82 2.80
N VAL A 90 -25.65 -23.69 2.90
CA VAL A 90 -26.41 -22.64 2.19
C VAL A 90 -26.10 -21.26 2.78
N PHE A 91 -26.01 -21.15 4.11
CA PHE A 91 -25.58 -19.92 4.75
C PHE A 91 -24.22 -19.45 4.20
N ALA A 92 -23.22 -20.32 4.20
CA ALA A 92 -21.88 -20.02 3.70
C ALA A 92 -21.90 -19.62 2.21
N TRP A 93 -22.68 -20.34 1.40
CA TRP A 93 -22.79 -20.08 -0.03
C TRP A 93 -23.44 -18.71 -0.32
N VAL A 94 -24.59 -18.41 0.28
CA VAL A 94 -25.28 -17.12 0.13
C VAL A 94 -24.40 -15.97 0.63
N ARG A 95 -23.78 -16.15 1.80
CA ARG A 95 -22.95 -15.10 2.38
C ARG A 95 -21.72 -14.81 1.52
N SER A 96 -21.05 -15.83 1.01
CA SER A 96 -19.86 -15.63 0.18
C SER A 96 -20.17 -14.99 -1.17
N GLY A 97 -21.33 -15.27 -1.75
CA GLY A 97 -21.73 -14.77 -3.05
C GLY A 97 -22.36 -13.38 -3.05
N PHE A 98 -23.21 -13.08 -2.03
CA PHE A 98 -24.01 -11.86 -2.01
C PHE A 98 -23.62 -10.86 -0.91
N PHE A 99 -22.90 -11.31 0.13
CA PHE A 99 -22.48 -10.49 1.26
C PHE A 99 -21.00 -10.75 1.59
N PRO A 100 -20.07 -10.62 0.63
CA PRO A 100 -18.66 -10.98 0.85
C PRO A 100 -17.97 -10.09 1.90
N GLY A 101 -18.61 -9.01 2.32
CA GLY A 101 -17.99 -7.99 3.17
C GLY A 101 -17.01 -7.11 2.40
N PRO A 102 -16.45 -6.08 3.05
CA PRO A 102 -15.45 -5.24 2.41
C PRO A 102 -14.24 -6.06 1.95
N SER A 103 -13.66 -5.67 0.84
CA SER A 103 -12.42 -6.28 0.35
C SER A 103 -11.31 -6.01 1.38
N VAL A 104 -10.87 -7.07 2.03
CA VAL A 104 -9.67 -7.01 2.87
C VAL A 104 -8.49 -6.96 1.92
N THR A 105 -7.77 -5.85 1.91
CA THR A 105 -6.48 -5.79 1.23
C THR A 105 -5.51 -6.65 2.03
N LEU A 106 -4.79 -7.56 1.36
CA LEU A 106 -3.85 -8.48 2.01
C LEU A 106 -2.63 -7.75 2.60
N ASP A 107 -2.47 -6.46 2.30
CA ASP A 107 -1.46 -5.56 2.85
C ASP A 107 -1.79 -5.06 4.27
N GLY A 108 -2.97 -5.39 4.80
CA GLY A 108 -3.40 -4.98 6.15
C GLY A 108 -3.80 -3.51 6.29
N SER A 109 -3.67 -2.69 5.26
CA SER A 109 -3.89 -1.24 5.31
C SER A 109 -5.33 -0.81 5.59
N ARG A 110 -6.31 -1.73 5.54
CA ARG A 110 -7.75 -1.43 5.69
C ARG A 110 -8.52 -2.39 6.61
N LEU A 111 -7.88 -2.97 7.60
CA LEU A 111 -8.57 -3.78 8.61
C LEU A 111 -9.53 -2.98 9.52
N THR A 112 -9.54 -1.65 9.40
CA THR A 112 -10.39 -0.74 10.20
C THR A 112 -11.60 -0.19 9.45
N ALA A 113 -11.79 -0.53 8.16
CA ALA A 113 -12.97 -0.14 7.42
C ALA A 113 -14.21 -0.84 7.99
N ASP A 114 -15.36 -0.21 7.89
CA ASP A 114 -16.64 -0.70 8.37
C ASP A 114 -16.88 -2.16 7.91
N LEU A 115 -16.69 -3.09 8.85
CA LEU A 115 -16.74 -4.53 8.63
C LEU A 115 -18.18 -5.06 8.61
N SER A 116 -19.18 -4.17 8.79
CA SER A 116 -20.57 -4.56 8.90
C SER A 116 -21.19 -4.78 7.53
N THR A 117 -21.79 -5.94 7.32
CA THR A 117 -22.69 -6.21 6.21
C THR A 117 -24.14 -5.85 6.55
N GLY A 118 -24.35 -5.24 7.72
CA GLY A 118 -25.65 -4.95 8.28
C GLY A 118 -26.45 -6.20 8.68
N ALA A 119 -27.66 -6.00 9.17
CA ALA A 119 -28.55 -7.09 9.55
C ALA A 119 -28.86 -8.03 8.38
N ALA A 120 -28.95 -7.52 7.14
CA ALA A 120 -29.21 -8.30 5.95
C ALA A 120 -28.12 -9.37 5.70
N GLY A 121 -26.86 -9.04 5.94
CA GLY A 121 -25.73 -9.97 5.79
C GLY A 121 -25.75 -11.17 6.72
N LEU A 122 -26.53 -11.11 7.79
CA LEU A 122 -26.78 -12.25 8.71
C LEU A 122 -28.13 -12.90 8.41
N LEU A 123 -29.19 -12.12 8.35
CA LEU A 123 -30.58 -12.62 8.30
C LEU A 123 -30.92 -13.32 6.99
N VAL A 124 -30.45 -12.78 5.82
CA VAL A 124 -30.74 -13.38 4.51
C VAL A 124 -30.08 -14.75 4.35
N PRO A 125 -28.76 -14.93 4.63
CA PRO A 125 -28.13 -16.24 4.58
C PRO A 125 -28.74 -17.24 5.58
N LEU A 126 -29.08 -16.77 6.78
CA LEU A 126 -29.73 -17.61 7.81
C LEU A 126 -31.10 -18.08 7.35
N ALA A 127 -31.94 -17.17 6.83
CA ALA A 127 -33.27 -17.51 6.32
C ALA A 127 -33.19 -18.50 5.15
N GLY A 128 -32.25 -18.31 4.21
CA GLY A 128 -31.99 -19.25 3.12
C GLY A 128 -31.59 -20.63 3.61
N GLY A 129 -30.70 -20.69 4.58
CA GLY A 129 -30.28 -21.95 5.22
C GLY A 129 -31.42 -22.68 5.92
N VAL A 130 -32.20 -21.95 6.71
CA VAL A 130 -33.39 -22.51 7.43
C VAL A 130 -34.46 -22.98 6.44
N LEU A 131 -34.74 -22.18 5.40
CA LEU A 131 -35.72 -22.53 4.37
C LEU A 131 -35.33 -23.83 3.64
N LEU A 132 -34.09 -23.95 3.21
CA LEU A 132 -33.66 -25.15 2.48
C LEU A 132 -33.54 -26.37 3.42
N ALA A 133 -33.17 -26.19 4.65
CA ALA A 133 -33.19 -27.24 5.67
C ALA A 133 -34.62 -27.74 5.98
N TRP A 134 -35.61 -26.85 6.02
CA TRP A 134 -37.01 -27.16 6.15
C TRP A 134 -37.55 -27.86 4.88
N LEU A 135 -37.21 -27.35 3.69
CA LEU A 135 -37.59 -27.99 2.41
C LEU A 135 -37.01 -29.40 2.29
N GLY A 136 -35.78 -29.63 2.73
CA GLY A 136 -35.13 -30.93 2.77
C GLY A 136 -35.86 -31.97 3.61
N ARG A 137 -36.58 -31.54 4.65
CA ARG A 137 -37.42 -32.40 5.47
C ARG A 137 -38.73 -32.75 4.81
N ARG A 138 -39.31 -31.85 3.99
CA ARG A 138 -40.61 -32.00 3.34
C ARG A 138 -40.53 -32.53 1.92
N GLN A 139 -39.55 -32.06 1.16
CA GLN A 139 -39.40 -32.37 -0.26
C GLN A 139 -37.94 -32.72 -0.59
N ALA A 140 -37.49 -33.87 -0.11
CA ALA A 140 -36.12 -34.32 -0.21
C ALA A 140 -35.54 -34.29 -1.64
N ARG A 141 -36.32 -34.63 -2.67
CA ARG A 141 -35.86 -34.62 -4.07
C ARG A 141 -35.50 -33.23 -4.55
N ILE A 142 -36.35 -32.23 -4.28
CA ILE A 142 -36.09 -30.82 -4.66
C ILE A 142 -34.84 -30.28 -3.97
N ALA A 143 -34.71 -30.52 -2.67
CA ALA A 143 -33.54 -30.11 -1.93
C ALA A 143 -32.25 -30.77 -2.44
N THR A 144 -32.31 -32.05 -2.83
CA THR A 144 -31.15 -32.76 -3.44
C THR A 144 -30.74 -32.09 -4.75
N VAL A 145 -31.69 -31.86 -5.66
CA VAL A 145 -31.43 -31.25 -6.97
C VAL A 145 -30.84 -29.85 -6.76
N PHE A 146 -31.39 -29.06 -5.83
CA PHE A 146 -30.90 -27.70 -5.54
C PHE A 146 -29.47 -27.69 -4.97
N LEU A 147 -29.18 -28.56 -3.99
CA LEU A 147 -27.82 -28.69 -3.43
C LEU A 147 -26.83 -29.19 -4.49
N ALA A 148 -27.23 -30.14 -5.33
CA ALA A 148 -26.39 -30.62 -6.41
C ALA A 148 -26.10 -29.53 -7.46
N ALA A 149 -27.11 -28.71 -7.80
CA ALA A 149 -26.94 -27.57 -8.71
C ALA A 149 -25.99 -26.51 -8.13
N LEU A 150 -26.14 -26.16 -6.85
CA LEU A 150 -25.23 -25.23 -6.17
C LEU A 150 -23.79 -25.76 -6.12
N LEU A 151 -23.63 -27.05 -5.80
CA LEU A 151 -22.31 -27.69 -5.77
C LEU A 151 -21.70 -27.75 -7.17
N GLY A 152 -22.44 -28.19 -8.17
CA GLY A 152 -21.97 -28.25 -9.56
C GLY A 152 -21.56 -26.88 -10.09
N GLY A 153 -22.41 -25.88 -9.91
CA GLY A 153 -22.12 -24.51 -10.31
C GLY A 153 -20.86 -23.95 -9.59
N SER A 154 -20.72 -24.22 -8.28
CA SER A 154 -19.54 -23.80 -7.52
C SER A 154 -18.25 -24.49 -8.01
N LEU A 155 -18.31 -25.78 -8.35
CA LEU A 155 -17.17 -26.52 -8.89
C LEU A 155 -16.78 -26.01 -10.28
N VAL A 156 -17.74 -25.85 -11.20
CA VAL A 156 -17.49 -25.33 -12.54
C VAL A 156 -16.85 -23.93 -12.46
N HIS A 157 -17.40 -23.06 -11.64
CA HIS A 157 -16.83 -21.72 -11.40
C HIS A 157 -15.40 -21.80 -10.86
N SER A 158 -15.17 -22.62 -9.81
CA SER A 158 -13.85 -22.75 -9.19
C SER A 158 -12.80 -23.31 -10.16
N VAL A 159 -13.17 -24.28 -10.99
CA VAL A 159 -12.29 -24.84 -12.02
C VAL A 159 -12.01 -23.78 -13.10
N GLY A 160 -13.01 -22.99 -13.50
CA GLY A 160 -12.84 -21.90 -14.47
C GLY A 160 -11.83 -20.84 -13.97
N VAL A 161 -11.99 -20.37 -12.73
CA VAL A 161 -11.05 -19.40 -12.12
C VAL A 161 -9.68 -20.05 -11.94
N ALA A 162 -9.60 -21.29 -11.44
CA ALA A 162 -8.33 -22.00 -11.30
C ALA A 162 -7.59 -22.14 -12.64
N ALA A 163 -8.31 -22.45 -13.71
CA ALA A 163 -7.74 -22.54 -15.06
C ALA A 163 -7.21 -21.19 -15.57
N SER A 164 -7.92 -20.08 -15.30
CA SER A 164 -7.50 -18.74 -15.69
C SER A 164 -6.21 -18.30 -15.02
N VAL A 165 -5.95 -18.76 -13.79
CA VAL A 165 -4.74 -18.40 -13.03
C VAL A 165 -3.66 -19.48 -13.05
N TRP A 166 -3.89 -20.62 -13.66
CA TRP A 166 -3.00 -21.79 -13.61
C TRP A 166 -1.55 -21.49 -13.97
N ASN A 167 -1.35 -20.64 -14.99
CA ASN A 167 -0.05 -20.22 -15.50
C ASN A 167 0.28 -18.76 -15.16
N ALA A 168 -0.54 -18.10 -14.34
CA ALA A 168 -0.33 -16.68 -14.03
C ALA A 168 1.02 -16.45 -13.34
N LYS A 169 1.47 -17.43 -12.57
CA LYS A 169 2.78 -17.40 -11.91
C LYS A 169 3.44 -18.77 -12.08
N PRO A 170 4.41 -18.91 -13.00
CA PRO A 170 5.14 -20.14 -13.17
C PRO A 170 5.99 -20.47 -11.94
N PRO A 171 6.32 -21.74 -11.71
CA PRO A 171 7.27 -22.10 -10.66
C PRO A 171 8.62 -21.49 -10.96
N ALA A 172 9.22 -20.83 -9.97
CA ALA A 172 10.59 -20.36 -10.12
C ALA A 172 11.54 -21.58 -10.23
N PRO A 173 12.57 -21.50 -11.07
CA PRO A 173 13.60 -22.50 -11.14
C PRO A 173 14.34 -22.64 -9.79
N PRO A 174 14.68 -23.84 -9.33
CA PRO A 174 15.28 -24.06 -8.01
C PRO A 174 16.62 -23.35 -7.78
N ALA A 175 17.35 -23.05 -8.84
CA ALA A 175 18.70 -22.47 -8.76
C ALA A 175 18.74 -20.97 -8.47
N ALA A 176 17.64 -20.30 -8.66
CA ALA A 176 17.52 -18.87 -8.69
C ALA A 176 17.44 -18.17 -7.35
N ALA A 177 16.63 -18.71 -6.48
CA ALA A 177 16.52 -18.21 -5.12
C ALA A 177 17.86 -18.22 -4.37
N LEU A 178 18.83 -18.97 -4.86
CA LEU A 178 20.15 -19.12 -4.24
C LEU A 178 21.16 -18.06 -4.70
N SER A 179 21.01 -17.49 -5.89
CA SER A 179 21.97 -16.52 -6.43
C SER A 179 22.08 -15.23 -5.60
N VAL A 180 20.99 -14.83 -4.91
CA VAL A 180 21.00 -13.69 -3.98
C VAL A 180 21.86 -13.95 -2.75
N LEU A 181 22.06 -15.22 -2.35
CA LEU A 181 22.87 -15.63 -1.20
C LEU A 181 24.37 -15.67 -1.51
N GLU A 182 24.77 -15.63 -2.78
CA GLU A 182 26.16 -15.79 -3.19
C GLU A 182 26.86 -14.43 -3.37
N TRP A 183 27.94 -14.21 -2.65
CA TRP A 183 28.75 -12.98 -2.68
C TRP A 183 30.11 -13.24 -3.32
N SER A 184 30.56 -12.33 -4.17
CA SER A 184 31.84 -12.48 -4.89
C SER A 184 33.02 -11.93 -4.10
N ARG A 185 34.18 -12.58 -4.23
CA ARG A 185 35.46 -12.02 -3.77
C ARG A 185 35.91 -10.81 -4.58
N GLN A 186 35.43 -10.67 -5.83
CA GLN A 186 35.87 -9.63 -6.75
C GLN A 186 35.16 -8.27 -6.56
N GLY A 187 34.08 -8.25 -5.80
CA GLY A 187 33.29 -7.03 -5.50
C GLY A 187 31.78 -7.29 -5.53
N ASN A 188 31.04 -6.45 -4.83
CA ASN A 188 29.59 -6.62 -4.71
C ASN A 188 28.89 -5.26 -4.70
N VAL A 189 27.71 -5.24 -5.25
CA VAL A 189 26.76 -4.11 -5.14
C VAL A 189 25.47 -4.62 -4.56
N LEU A 190 24.98 -3.97 -3.51
CA LEU A 190 23.69 -4.24 -2.88
C LEU A 190 22.82 -2.97 -2.88
N LEU A 191 21.64 -3.07 -3.46
CA LEU A 191 20.54 -2.15 -3.24
C LEU A 191 19.46 -2.88 -2.44
N LEU A 192 19.34 -2.56 -1.14
CA LEU A 192 18.32 -3.08 -0.24
C LEU A 192 17.21 -2.03 -0.08
N ILE A 193 16.02 -2.35 -0.54
CA ILE A 193 14.85 -1.48 -0.43
C ILE A 193 13.97 -1.95 0.74
N LEU A 194 13.80 -1.09 1.73
CA LEU A 194 12.94 -1.26 2.90
C LEU A 194 11.64 -0.47 2.66
N ASP A 195 10.59 -1.14 2.20
CA ASP A 195 9.35 -0.50 1.74
C ASP A 195 8.71 0.40 2.80
N SER A 196 8.29 1.59 2.39
CA SER A 196 7.58 2.59 3.20
C SER A 196 8.35 3.14 4.42
N LEU A 197 9.67 2.96 4.53
CA LEU A 197 10.43 3.43 5.69
C LEU A 197 10.74 4.92 5.60
N GLN A 198 10.05 5.70 6.42
CA GLN A 198 10.20 7.15 6.55
C GLN A 198 11.50 7.50 7.27
N SER A 199 12.22 8.50 6.77
CA SER A 199 13.55 8.91 7.24
C SER A 199 13.60 9.25 8.73
N ASP A 200 12.64 10.00 9.26
CA ASP A 200 12.60 10.39 10.67
C ASP A 200 12.14 9.27 11.63
N ILE A 201 11.53 8.19 11.11
CA ILE A 201 11.31 6.95 11.88
C ILE A 201 12.66 6.27 12.15
N PHE A 202 13.54 6.22 11.14
CA PHE A 202 14.89 5.70 11.34
C PHE A 202 15.68 6.53 12.36
N GLU A 203 15.53 7.86 12.37
CA GLU A 203 16.19 8.72 13.37
C GLU A 203 15.71 8.41 14.79
N GLU A 204 14.40 8.13 15.00
CA GLU A 204 13.91 7.64 16.30
C GLU A 204 14.52 6.29 16.70
N VAL A 205 14.78 5.41 15.73
CA VAL A 205 15.48 4.15 16.00
C VAL A 205 16.94 4.43 16.43
N LEU A 206 17.62 5.38 15.80
CA LEU A 206 18.98 5.80 16.20
C LEU A 206 19.00 6.42 17.61
N GLU A 207 17.95 7.18 18.00
CA GLU A 207 17.79 7.74 19.34
C GLU A 207 17.64 6.63 20.40
N THR A 208 16.85 5.59 20.09
CA THR A 208 16.58 4.47 21.01
C THR A 208 17.69 3.42 21.01
N ARG A 209 18.50 3.35 19.96
CA ARG A 209 19.62 2.42 19.78
C ARG A 209 20.88 3.14 19.26
N PRO A 210 21.57 3.89 20.10
CA PRO A 210 22.76 4.65 19.68
C PRO A 210 23.88 3.78 19.10
N SER A 211 24.03 2.52 19.55
CA SER A 211 25.00 1.56 19.00
C SER A 211 24.82 1.26 17.52
N LEU A 212 23.62 1.52 16.95
CA LEU A 212 23.38 1.36 15.53
C LEU A 212 24.25 2.29 14.66
N ARG A 213 24.69 3.44 15.21
CA ARG A 213 25.61 4.36 14.52
C ARG A 213 26.98 3.73 14.26
N GLU A 214 27.46 2.92 15.19
CA GLU A 214 28.73 2.18 15.06
C GLU A 214 28.56 0.96 14.16
N GLN A 215 27.41 0.28 14.26
CA GLN A 215 27.08 -0.91 13.45
C GLN A 215 26.87 -0.58 11.95
N LEU A 216 26.59 0.70 11.62
CA LEU A 216 26.51 1.22 10.25
C LEU A 216 27.86 1.84 9.83
N ASP A 217 28.94 1.12 10.03
CA ASP A 217 30.31 1.53 9.73
C ASP A 217 30.51 1.87 8.26
N GLY A 218 31.00 3.08 7.98
CA GLY A 218 31.24 3.60 6.63
C GLY A 218 30.01 4.06 5.89
N PHE A 219 28.83 4.07 6.53
CA PHE A 219 27.61 4.61 5.92
C PHE A 219 27.46 6.11 6.07
N ARG A 220 26.78 6.70 5.07
CA ARG A 220 26.26 8.06 5.06
C ARG A 220 24.76 8.06 4.97
N TYR A 221 24.09 8.79 5.87
CA TYR A 221 22.64 8.94 5.95
C TYR A 221 22.18 10.25 5.29
N TYR A 222 21.39 10.15 4.24
CA TYR A 222 20.85 11.29 3.50
C TYR A 222 19.48 11.69 4.08
N ARG A 223 19.50 12.52 5.10
CA ARG A 223 18.31 12.89 5.87
C ARG A 223 17.24 13.63 5.05
N ARG A 224 17.64 14.38 4.00
CA ARG A 224 16.76 15.17 3.14
C ARG A 224 16.52 14.53 1.77
N ALA A 225 16.72 13.25 1.66
CA ALA A 225 16.39 12.52 0.46
C ALA A 225 14.89 12.61 0.12
N SER A 226 14.54 12.58 -1.15
CA SER A 226 13.16 12.61 -1.61
C SER A 226 12.82 11.44 -2.53
N SER A 227 11.57 10.96 -2.43
CA SER A 227 10.97 10.12 -3.45
C SER A 227 10.18 10.98 -4.44
N ASN A 228 9.96 10.47 -5.64
CA ASN A 228 9.11 11.10 -6.64
C ASN A 228 7.62 10.73 -6.48
N SER A 229 7.28 9.85 -5.54
CA SER A 229 5.92 9.36 -5.29
C SER A 229 5.75 8.95 -3.84
N PRO A 230 4.54 9.08 -3.26
CA PRO A 230 4.25 8.64 -1.90
C PRO A 230 3.90 7.14 -1.82
N THR A 231 4.10 6.38 -2.90
CA THR A 231 3.79 4.95 -2.98
C THR A 231 4.74 4.21 -3.89
N THR A 232 4.91 2.92 -3.64
CA THR A 232 5.69 1.95 -4.42
C THR A 232 5.39 2.00 -5.92
N TYR A 233 4.13 2.31 -6.27
CA TYR A 233 3.60 2.25 -7.63
C TYR A 233 4.33 3.13 -8.65
N LEU A 234 4.81 4.31 -8.25
CA LEU A 234 5.60 5.17 -9.13
C LEU A 234 7.06 5.34 -8.66
N SER A 235 7.39 4.98 -7.41
CA SER A 235 8.75 5.16 -6.89
C SER A 235 9.69 4.01 -7.28
N VAL A 236 9.23 2.76 -7.24
CA VAL A 236 10.09 1.61 -7.54
C VAL A 236 10.64 1.62 -8.97
N PRO A 237 9.83 1.89 -10.03
CA PRO A 237 10.40 2.02 -11.36
C PRO A 237 11.46 3.13 -11.47
N ALA A 238 11.28 4.25 -10.73
CA ALA A 238 12.26 5.34 -10.72
C ALA A 238 13.58 4.93 -10.05
N ILE A 239 13.53 4.21 -8.92
CA ILE A 239 14.72 3.67 -8.25
C ILE A 239 15.50 2.73 -9.17
N HIS A 240 14.79 1.85 -9.89
CA HIS A 240 15.42 0.87 -10.77
C HIS A 240 16.05 1.48 -12.02
N SER A 241 15.48 2.53 -12.57
CA SER A 241 15.85 3.04 -13.90
C SER A 241 16.50 4.44 -13.88
N GLY A 242 16.26 5.23 -12.83
CA GLY A 242 16.54 6.66 -12.79
C GLY A 242 15.48 7.52 -13.52
N GLN A 243 14.38 6.91 -14.02
CA GLN A 243 13.34 7.62 -14.74
C GLN A 243 12.15 7.92 -13.86
N VAL A 244 11.72 9.17 -13.83
CA VAL A 244 10.51 9.59 -13.16
C VAL A 244 9.29 9.38 -14.08
N TYR A 245 8.14 9.07 -13.50
CA TYR A 245 6.90 8.85 -14.25
C TYR A 245 6.55 10.05 -15.12
N ASP A 246 6.15 9.77 -16.35
CA ASP A 246 5.60 10.73 -17.29
C ASP A 246 4.08 10.47 -17.39
N PRO A 247 3.21 11.42 -16.99
CA PRO A 247 1.76 11.24 -17.03
C PRO A 247 1.17 10.99 -18.41
N ASP A 248 1.89 11.35 -19.49
CA ASP A 248 1.47 11.08 -20.87
C ASP A 248 1.62 9.59 -21.25
N ARG A 249 2.35 8.82 -20.44
CA ARG A 249 2.52 7.37 -20.61
C ARG A 249 1.61 6.60 -19.66
N SER A 250 1.16 5.44 -20.11
CA SER A 250 0.45 4.54 -19.20
C SER A 250 1.36 4.03 -18.09
N VAL A 251 0.78 3.69 -16.95
CA VAL A 251 1.55 3.13 -15.83
C VAL A 251 2.15 1.77 -16.21
N ALA A 252 1.45 0.96 -17.01
CA ALA A 252 1.99 -0.33 -17.51
C ALA A 252 3.27 -0.12 -18.32
N GLU A 253 3.30 0.86 -19.23
CA GLU A 253 4.50 1.23 -19.99
C GLU A 253 5.61 1.78 -19.07
N PHE A 254 5.25 2.49 -17.99
CA PHE A 254 6.23 2.94 -17.01
C PHE A 254 6.84 1.77 -16.23
N TRP A 255 6.06 0.74 -15.90
CA TRP A 255 6.58 -0.45 -15.23
C TRP A 255 7.53 -1.29 -16.12
N GLU A 256 7.37 -1.22 -17.46
CA GLU A 256 8.31 -1.87 -18.38
C GLU A 256 9.75 -1.32 -18.28
N VAL A 257 9.96 -0.13 -17.69
CA VAL A 257 11.31 0.40 -17.45
C VAL A 257 12.11 -0.47 -16.47
N ILE A 258 11.45 -1.18 -15.55
CA ILE A 258 12.14 -2.15 -14.67
C ILE A 258 12.71 -3.28 -15.53
N ARG A 259 11.91 -3.81 -16.44
CA ARG A 259 12.32 -4.89 -17.32
C ARG A 259 13.47 -4.46 -18.26
N GLU A 260 13.34 -3.30 -18.90
CA GLU A 260 14.21 -2.90 -20.00
C GLU A 260 15.39 -2.02 -19.56
N ARG A 261 15.22 -1.18 -18.54
CA ARG A 261 16.17 -0.14 -18.13
C ARG A 261 16.66 -0.23 -16.70
N SER A 262 16.34 -1.31 -15.98
CA SER A 262 16.83 -1.50 -14.61
C SER A 262 18.35 -1.38 -14.55
N VAL A 263 18.86 -0.82 -13.47
CA VAL A 263 20.29 -0.76 -13.14
C VAL A 263 20.94 -2.16 -13.19
N LEU A 264 20.18 -3.23 -12.85
CA LEU A 264 20.66 -4.60 -12.96
C LEU A 264 21.00 -5.02 -14.41
N ASN A 265 20.23 -4.52 -15.40
CA ASN A 265 20.56 -4.77 -16.81
C ASN A 265 21.87 -4.09 -17.23
N ARG A 266 22.17 -2.91 -16.66
CA ARG A 266 23.43 -2.19 -16.89
C ARG A 266 24.60 -2.93 -16.24
N PHE A 267 24.45 -3.40 -15.00
CA PHE A 267 25.43 -4.23 -14.31
C PHE A 267 25.72 -5.54 -15.06
N ALA A 268 24.70 -6.22 -15.57
CA ALA A 268 24.89 -7.43 -16.37
C ALA A 268 25.73 -7.17 -17.63
N LYS A 269 25.48 -6.04 -18.33
CA LYS A 269 26.30 -5.62 -19.48
C LYS A 269 27.75 -5.32 -19.09
N ALA A 270 27.97 -4.85 -17.86
CA ALA A 270 29.30 -4.59 -17.30
C ALA A 270 29.99 -5.88 -16.74
N GLY A 271 29.39 -7.05 -16.94
CA GLY A 271 29.97 -8.33 -16.53
C GLY A 271 29.66 -8.77 -15.10
N TYR A 272 28.76 -8.09 -14.39
CA TYR A 272 28.31 -8.53 -13.08
C TYR A 272 27.30 -9.67 -13.19
N ARG A 273 27.35 -10.58 -12.23
CA ARG A 273 26.26 -11.53 -12.00
C ARG A 273 25.17 -10.83 -11.21
N VAL A 274 23.96 -10.79 -11.77
CA VAL A 274 22.84 -10.01 -11.22
C VAL A 274 21.77 -10.88 -10.57
N SER A 275 21.17 -10.39 -9.48
CA SER A 275 20.04 -11.05 -8.82
C SER A 275 19.02 -10.04 -8.32
N TYR A 276 17.74 -10.44 -8.34
CA TYR A 276 16.60 -9.64 -7.86
C TYR A 276 15.72 -10.51 -6.96
N ALA A 277 15.59 -10.13 -5.71
CA ALA A 277 14.87 -10.91 -4.71
C ALA A 277 13.80 -10.08 -3.99
N LEU A 278 12.74 -10.75 -3.59
CA LEU A 278 11.59 -10.18 -2.83
C LEU A 278 10.84 -9.07 -3.59
N GLY A 279 11.18 -8.86 -4.86
CA GLY A 279 10.75 -7.71 -5.65
C GLY A 279 9.26 -7.56 -5.81
N VAL A 280 8.82 -6.30 -5.84
CA VAL A 280 7.47 -5.89 -6.22
C VAL A 280 7.49 -5.53 -7.70
N GLY A 281 6.70 -6.23 -8.52
CA GLY A 281 6.53 -5.92 -9.94
C GLY A 281 7.47 -6.66 -10.88
N GLY A 282 7.80 -6.04 -12.03
CA GLY A 282 8.47 -6.67 -13.14
C GLY A 282 9.92 -7.13 -12.88
N CYS A 283 10.31 -8.21 -13.55
CA CYS A 283 11.67 -8.75 -13.50
C CYS A 283 12.57 -8.06 -14.52
N PRO A 284 13.77 -7.57 -14.13
CA PRO A 284 14.74 -7.06 -15.09
C PRO A 284 15.15 -8.13 -16.11
N LYS A 285 15.32 -7.75 -17.37
CA LYS A 285 15.56 -8.69 -18.48
C LYS A 285 16.84 -9.54 -18.32
N ALA A 286 17.85 -8.98 -17.70
CA ALA A 286 19.12 -9.66 -17.44
C ALA A 286 19.06 -10.63 -16.25
N VAL A 287 17.99 -10.54 -15.44
CA VAL A 287 17.80 -11.44 -14.30
C VAL A 287 16.95 -12.61 -14.78
N THR A 288 17.57 -13.79 -14.86
CA THR A 288 16.85 -15.02 -15.24
C THR A 288 15.87 -15.47 -14.17
N ASP A 289 15.88 -14.83 -13.00
CA ASP A 289 15.43 -15.44 -11.78
C ASP A 289 15.04 -14.43 -10.71
N CYS A 290 13.82 -13.90 -10.80
CA CYS A 290 13.25 -13.01 -9.81
C CYS A 290 12.59 -13.83 -8.69
N GLY A 291 13.39 -14.24 -7.70
CA GLY A 291 12.91 -15.01 -6.56
C GLY A 291 11.98 -14.22 -5.63
N GLY A 292 10.84 -14.81 -5.29
CA GLY A 292 9.92 -14.26 -4.29
C GLY A 292 10.28 -14.66 -2.85
N THR A 293 9.58 -14.07 -1.89
CA THR A 293 9.78 -14.27 -0.44
C THR A 293 9.71 -15.73 -0.02
N SER A 294 8.75 -16.50 -0.59
CA SER A 294 8.51 -17.90 -0.20
C SER A 294 9.65 -18.84 -0.64
N GLU A 295 10.35 -18.50 -1.72
CA GLU A 295 11.43 -19.32 -2.25
C GLU A 295 12.71 -19.17 -1.42
N LEU A 296 12.92 -17.97 -0.87
CA LEU A 296 14.00 -17.71 0.07
C LEU A 296 13.72 -18.28 1.46
N ALA A 297 12.50 -18.14 1.96
CA ALA A 297 12.14 -18.55 3.31
C ALA A 297 11.84 -20.06 3.43
N ARG A 298 11.38 -20.74 2.34
CA ARG A 298 10.75 -22.07 2.45
C ARG A 298 10.96 -22.95 1.23
N SER A 299 10.82 -24.28 1.42
CA SER A 299 10.70 -25.21 0.29
C SER A 299 9.42 -24.89 -0.52
N ARG A 300 9.46 -25.10 -1.83
CA ARG A 300 8.35 -24.86 -2.76
C ARG A 300 6.99 -25.39 -2.26
N LEU A 301 6.96 -26.65 -1.78
CA LEU A 301 5.73 -27.26 -1.27
C LEU A 301 5.23 -26.55 -0.01
N ARG A 302 6.12 -26.22 0.92
CA ARG A 302 5.77 -25.53 2.16
C ARG A 302 5.22 -24.14 1.88
N GLY A 303 5.81 -23.39 0.96
CA GLY A 303 5.31 -22.09 0.54
C GLY A 303 3.89 -22.17 -0.03
N ALA A 304 3.64 -23.11 -0.94
CA ALA A 304 2.33 -23.31 -1.54
C ALA A 304 1.25 -23.71 -0.51
N VAL A 305 1.59 -24.57 0.43
CA VAL A 305 0.69 -24.98 1.53
C VAL A 305 0.38 -23.79 2.45
N GLU A 306 1.34 -22.94 2.75
CA GLU A 306 1.11 -21.76 3.59
C GLU A 306 0.28 -20.69 2.87
N ASP A 307 0.55 -20.41 1.58
CA ASP A 307 -0.26 -19.51 0.77
C ASP A 307 -1.72 -20.03 0.65
N ALA A 308 -1.90 -21.32 0.41
CA ALA A 308 -3.23 -21.95 0.40
C ALA A 308 -3.93 -21.87 1.77
N SER A 309 -3.20 -22.12 2.85
CA SER A 309 -3.74 -22.03 4.21
C SER A 309 -4.18 -20.61 4.56
N ARG A 310 -3.39 -19.62 4.17
CA ARG A 310 -3.76 -18.20 4.32
C ARG A 310 -5.02 -17.86 3.55
N LEU A 311 -5.13 -18.30 2.30
CA LEU A 311 -6.32 -18.10 1.47
C LEU A 311 -7.56 -18.80 2.05
N ILE A 312 -7.39 -19.99 2.61
CA ILE A 312 -8.46 -20.72 3.29
C ILE A 312 -8.92 -19.97 4.55
N ASP A 313 -8.00 -19.47 5.38
CA ASP A 313 -8.35 -18.68 6.56
C ASP A 313 -9.11 -17.39 6.17
N LEU A 314 -8.69 -16.72 5.09
CA LEU A 314 -9.41 -15.59 4.51
C LEU A 314 -10.78 -15.99 3.95
N GLY A 315 -10.89 -17.17 3.35
CA GLY A 315 -12.15 -17.75 2.88
C GLY A 315 -13.12 -18.00 4.03
N ILE A 316 -12.65 -18.62 5.10
CA ILE A 316 -13.41 -18.83 6.34
C ILE A 316 -13.86 -17.47 6.92
N TYR A 317 -12.94 -16.51 7.02
CA TYR A 317 -13.25 -15.16 7.48
C TYR A 317 -14.39 -14.52 6.67
N ARG A 318 -14.41 -14.68 5.34
CA ARG A 318 -15.48 -14.13 4.48
C ARG A 318 -16.86 -14.70 4.75
N VAL A 319 -16.95 -15.97 5.12
CA VAL A 319 -18.23 -16.61 5.42
C VAL A 319 -18.72 -16.40 6.84
N LEU A 320 -17.85 -15.99 7.77
CA LEU A 320 -18.22 -15.77 9.18
C LEU A 320 -19.18 -14.58 9.35
N PRO A 321 -20.11 -14.64 10.34
CA PRO A 321 -20.87 -13.48 10.82
C PRO A 321 -19.97 -12.34 11.30
N ASP A 322 -20.43 -11.07 11.17
CA ASP A 322 -19.61 -9.88 11.44
C ASP A 322 -18.98 -9.85 12.85
N GLY A 323 -19.70 -10.32 13.88
CA GLY A 323 -19.16 -10.41 15.25
C GLY A 323 -17.96 -11.35 15.36
N LEU A 324 -18.02 -12.53 14.71
CA LEU A 324 -16.93 -13.50 14.69
C LEU A 324 -15.76 -13.06 13.80
N ARG A 325 -16.05 -12.34 12.70
CA ARG A 325 -15.01 -11.73 11.86
C ARG A 325 -14.09 -10.82 12.66
N ARG A 326 -14.67 -9.98 13.51
CA ARG A 326 -13.90 -9.04 14.35
C ARG A 326 -12.94 -9.79 15.28
N ALA A 327 -13.41 -10.84 15.94
CA ALA A 327 -12.58 -11.65 16.83
C ALA A 327 -11.41 -12.33 16.10
N VAL A 328 -11.65 -12.86 14.88
CA VAL A 328 -10.60 -13.47 14.04
C VAL A 328 -9.56 -12.44 13.60
N LEU A 329 -10.00 -11.26 13.16
CA LEU A 329 -9.08 -10.19 12.75
C LEU A 329 -8.27 -9.64 13.92
N GLU A 330 -8.91 -9.38 15.04
CA GLU A 330 -8.22 -8.89 16.24
C GLU A 330 -7.16 -9.86 16.74
N GLY A 331 -7.35 -11.16 16.54
CA GLY A 331 -6.35 -12.19 16.80
C GLY A 331 -5.21 -12.25 15.77
N GLY A 332 -5.44 -11.73 14.56
CA GLY A 332 -4.53 -11.87 13.42
C GLY A 332 -4.36 -13.32 12.95
N ARG A 333 -5.23 -14.23 13.41
CA ARG A 333 -5.14 -15.69 13.18
C ARG A 333 -6.49 -16.22 12.74
N GLY A 334 -6.53 -16.88 11.59
CA GLY A 334 -7.60 -17.82 11.25
C GLY A 334 -7.35 -19.19 11.89
N PRO A 335 -8.27 -20.16 11.70
CA PRO A 335 -8.14 -21.51 12.28
C PRO A 335 -6.81 -22.20 11.91
N LEU A 336 -6.41 -22.16 10.64
CA LEU A 336 -5.17 -22.80 10.19
C LEU A 336 -3.93 -22.04 10.69
N GLY A 337 -3.97 -20.70 10.70
CA GLY A 337 -2.92 -19.88 11.28
C GLY A 337 -2.74 -20.15 12.77
N ALA A 338 -3.83 -20.30 13.52
CA ALA A 338 -3.79 -20.64 14.93
C ALA A 338 -3.14 -22.02 15.19
N MET A 339 -3.48 -23.01 14.36
CA MET A 339 -2.89 -24.37 14.43
C MET A 339 -1.39 -24.35 14.08
N ALA A 340 -0.98 -23.51 13.13
CA ALA A 340 0.41 -23.38 12.70
C ALA A 340 1.24 -22.42 13.57
N GLY A 341 0.66 -21.79 14.60
CA GLY A 341 1.31 -20.74 15.40
C GLY A 341 1.56 -19.44 14.62
N ARG A 342 0.95 -19.25 13.45
CA ARG A 342 1.19 -18.14 12.51
C ARG A 342 0.08 -17.08 12.57
N ARG A 343 0.46 -15.83 12.35
CA ARG A 343 -0.45 -14.67 12.27
C ARG A 343 -0.60 -14.13 10.84
N TRP A 344 -0.69 -15.02 9.88
CA TRP A 344 -0.72 -14.64 8.45
C TRP A 344 -1.90 -13.73 8.04
N LEU A 345 -2.96 -13.59 8.84
CA LEU A 345 -3.98 -12.56 8.65
C LEU A 345 -3.52 -11.17 9.13
N ALA A 346 -2.42 -11.10 9.89
CA ALA A 346 -1.84 -9.85 10.37
C ALA A 346 -0.89 -9.19 9.34
N GLY A 347 -0.64 -9.82 8.18
CA GLY A 347 0.21 -9.30 7.13
C GLY A 347 1.41 -10.18 6.77
N ARG A 348 2.32 -9.65 5.93
CA ARG A 348 3.48 -10.39 5.41
C ARG A 348 4.71 -10.37 6.34
N GLY A 349 4.69 -9.61 7.44
CA GLY A 349 5.88 -9.31 8.24
C GLY A 349 6.70 -10.53 8.68
N GLU A 350 6.04 -11.63 9.13
CA GLU A 350 6.75 -12.86 9.51
C GLU A 350 7.51 -13.50 8.33
N THR A 351 6.91 -13.52 7.15
CA THR A 351 7.50 -14.14 5.96
C THR A 351 8.67 -13.32 5.42
N GLU A 352 8.57 -12.00 5.48
CA GLU A 352 9.65 -11.09 5.08
C GLU A 352 10.82 -11.17 6.08
N LEU A 353 10.53 -11.29 7.37
CA LEU A 353 11.52 -11.51 8.42
C LEU A 353 12.29 -12.81 8.17
N ASP A 354 11.58 -13.94 8.00
CA ASP A 354 12.18 -15.25 7.69
C ASP A 354 13.12 -15.18 6.45
N ALA A 355 12.72 -14.41 5.42
CA ALA A 355 13.51 -14.25 4.20
C ALA A 355 14.81 -13.46 4.44
N LEU A 356 14.74 -12.33 5.14
CA LEU A 356 15.93 -11.54 5.47
C LEU A 356 16.86 -12.28 6.44
N GLU A 357 16.34 -12.97 7.44
CA GLU A 357 17.12 -13.83 8.34
C GLU A 357 17.87 -14.91 7.57
N ARG A 358 17.24 -15.51 6.55
CA ARG A 358 17.90 -16.48 5.70
C ARG A 358 18.98 -15.84 4.84
N ILE A 359 18.72 -14.67 4.26
CA ILE A 359 19.76 -13.95 3.49
C ILE A 359 20.96 -13.67 4.40
N ALA A 360 20.74 -13.15 5.60
CA ALA A 360 21.81 -12.88 6.56
C ALA A 360 22.56 -14.15 6.96
N SER A 361 21.86 -15.23 7.36
CA SER A 361 22.46 -16.44 7.93
C SER A 361 23.08 -17.37 6.89
N SER A 362 22.50 -17.44 5.67
CA SER A 362 22.88 -18.43 4.64
C SER A 362 23.72 -17.84 3.51
N SER A 363 24.11 -16.57 3.58
CA SER A 363 25.01 -15.95 2.62
C SER A 363 26.34 -16.68 2.55
N THR A 364 26.82 -16.94 1.34
CA THR A 364 28.05 -17.71 1.06
C THR A 364 28.98 -16.95 0.13
N LEU A 365 30.25 -17.29 0.17
CA LEU A 365 31.28 -16.71 -0.68
C LEU A 365 31.51 -17.55 -1.93
N THR A 366 31.68 -16.89 -3.06
CA THR A 366 31.96 -17.54 -4.36
C THR A 366 33.10 -16.81 -5.10
N ASP A 367 33.79 -17.53 -5.98
CA ASP A 367 34.81 -16.98 -6.89
C ASP A 367 34.19 -16.49 -8.23
N SER A 368 32.89 -16.31 -8.29
CA SER A 368 32.16 -15.77 -9.46
C SER A 368 32.60 -14.33 -9.81
N PRO A 369 32.28 -13.83 -11.02
CA PRO A 369 32.37 -12.40 -11.33
C PRO A 369 31.72 -11.52 -10.26
N PRO A 370 32.02 -10.22 -10.23
CA PRO A 370 31.37 -9.30 -9.27
C PRO A 370 29.85 -9.47 -9.29
N THR A 371 29.20 -9.30 -8.13
CA THR A 371 27.73 -9.46 -8.05
C THR A 371 27.03 -8.13 -7.86
N ALA A 372 25.84 -7.97 -8.46
CA ALA A 372 24.95 -6.84 -8.18
C ALA A 372 23.55 -7.36 -7.83
N LYS A 373 23.03 -6.92 -6.69
CA LYS A 373 21.79 -7.43 -6.10
C LYS A 373 20.83 -6.29 -5.81
N VAL A 374 19.56 -6.50 -6.12
CA VAL A 374 18.47 -5.71 -5.59
C VAL A 374 17.57 -6.61 -4.74
N ILE A 375 17.34 -6.22 -3.52
CA ILE A 375 16.43 -6.88 -2.57
C ILE A 375 15.38 -5.87 -2.14
N HIS A 376 14.11 -6.15 -2.39
CA HIS A 376 13.01 -5.26 -1.98
C HIS A 376 12.11 -5.99 -0.99
N THR A 377 12.17 -5.62 0.28
CA THR A 377 11.38 -6.25 1.35
C THR A 377 10.27 -5.35 1.85
N MET A 378 9.11 -5.95 2.11
CA MET A 378 7.95 -5.33 2.74
C MET A 378 8.05 -5.31 4.28
N LEU A 379 9.21 -5.65 4.86
CA LEU A 379 9.36 -5.81 6.31
C LEU A 379 9.03 -4.54 7.11
N THR A 380 9.25 -3.36 6.53
CA THR A 380 8.94 -2.06 7.14
C THR A 380 7.57 -1.49 6.72
N HIS A 381 6.87 -2.16 5.80
CA HIS A 381 5.53 -1.78 5.35
C HIS A 381 4.45 -2.23 6.36
N PRO A 382 3.36 -1.46 6.58
CA PRO A 382 2.23 -1.95 7.37
C PRO A 382 1.55 -3.20 6.76
N PRO A 383 0.92 -4.05 7.59
CA PRO A 383 0.63 -3.84 9.01
C PRO A 383 1.87 -4.02 9.89
N PHE A 384 2.02 -3.14 10.87
CA PHE A 384 3.10 -3.28 11.85
C PHE A 384 2.73 -4.38 12.87
N VAL A 385 3.41 -5.51 12.78
CA VAL A 385 3.12 -6.71 13.58
C VAL A 385 4.31 -7.20 14.39
N LEU A 386 5.50 -6.63 14.16
CA LEU A 386 6.73 -7.03 14.82
C LEU A 386 7.11 -6.04 15.93
N GLN A 387 7.57 -6.59 17.06
CA GLN A 387 8.18 -5.85 18.14
C GLN A 387 9.66 -5.56 17.83
N ALA A 388 10.31 -4.75 18.65
CA ALA A 388 11.73 -4.42 18.49
C ALA A 388 12.68 -5.66 18.58
N ASP A 389 12.25 -6.72 19.28
CA ASP A 389 12.96 -8.00 19.37
C ASP A 389 12.60 -8.98 18.24
N CYS A 390 11.84 -8.51 17.23
CA CYS A 390 11.29 -9.30 16.14
C CYS A 390 10.20 -10.31 16.55
N SER A 391 9.76 -10.33 17.77
CA SER A 391 8.60 -11.13 18.16
C SER A 391 7.31 -10.55 17.56
N VAL A 392 6.35 -11.42 17.22
CA VAL A 392 5.06 -11.01 16.67
C VAL A 392 4.14 -10.52 17.79
N GLY A 393 3.67 -9.28 17.67
CA GLY A 393 2.78 -8.64 18.63
C GLY A 393 1.52 -8.04 17.98
N LYS A 394 0.47 -7.85 18.79
CA LYS A 394 -0.71 -7.08 18.35
C LYS A 394 -0.40 -5.60 18.48
N GLN A 395 -0.37 -4.89 17.36
CA GLN A 395 -0.14 -3.45 17.34
C GLN A 395 -1.26 -2.73 16.58
N ARG A 396 -1.55 -1.51 16.98
CA ARG A 396 -2.37 -0.60 16.17
C ARG A 396 -1.46 0.14 15.21
N LEU A 397 -1.99 0.49 14.04
CA LEU A 397 -1.28 1.34 13.10
C LEU A 397 -0.95 2.68 13.77
N SER A 398 0.31 2.88 14.08
CA SER A 398 0.81 4.06 14.79
C SER A 398 2.29 4.27 14.48
N ARG A 399 2.78 5.49 14.71
CA ARG A 399 4.21 5.81 14.59
C ARG A 399 5.07 4.94 15.52
N ALA A 400 4.64 4.75 16.77
CA ALA A 400 5.35 3.89 17.72
C ALA A 400 5.48 2.44 17.23
N ALA A 401 4.42 1.89 16.62
CA ALA A 401 4.48 0.57 16.02
C ALA A 401 5.43 0.49 14.82
N ALA A 402 5.50 1.55 14.02
CA ALA A 402 6.47 1.67 12.93
C ALA A 402 7.92 1.67 13.46
N VAL A 403 8.20 2.41 14.54
CA VAL A 403 9.52 2.44 15.18
C VAL A 403 9.93 1.05 15.68
N LEU A 404 9.02 0.32 16.33
CA LEU A 404 9.30 -1.04 16.81
C LEU A 404 9.63 -2.00 15.65
N GLN A 405 8.81 -2.00 14.61
CA GLN A 405 9.04 -2.87 13.44
C GLN A 405 10.30 -2.46 12.66
N THR A 406 10.59 -1.17 12.53
CA THR A 406 11.84 -0.66 11.95
C THR A 406 13.05 -1.10 12.77
N THR A 407 12.94 -1.09 14.11
CA THR A 407 14.00 -1.59 15.00
C THR A 407 14.32 -3.06 14.72
N CYS A 408 13.29 -3.90 14.54
CA CYS A 408 13.47 -5.29 14.12
C CYS A 408 14.13 -5.37 12.73
N ALA A 409 13.65 -4.60 11.74
CA ALA A 409 14.22 -4.59 10.39
C ALA A 409 15.71 -4.19 10.41
N MET A 410 16.08 -3.17 11.15
CA MET A 410 17.48 -2.75 11.27
C MET A 410 18.38 -3.79 11.98
N ARG A 411 17.83 -4.62 12.88
CA ARG A 411 18.57 -5.78 13.42
C ARG A 411 18.93 -6.80 12.32
N GLN A 412 18.01 -7.05 11.39
CA GLN A 412 18.27 -7.96 10.27
C GLN A 412 19.27 -7.36 9.28
N VAL A 413 19.20 -6.04 9.05
CA VAL A 413 20.19 -5.32 8.25
C VAL A 413 21.58 -5.48 8.88
N VAL A 414 21.72 -5.19 10.18
CA VAL A 414 23.00 -5.35 10.89
C VAL A 414 23.52 -6.79 10.81
N ALA A 415 22.66 -7.78 11.03
CA ALA A 415 23.04 -9.20 10.92
C ALA A 415 23.56 -9.56 9.50
N LEU A 416 22.98 -8.96 8.44
CA LEU A 416 23.50 -9.11 7.08
C LEU A 416 24.89 -8.44 6.94
N LEU A 417 25.07 -7.22 7.45
CA LEU A 417 26.35 -6.52 7.37
C LEU A 417 27.46 -7.27 8.13
N GLU A 418 27.19 -7.77 9.34
CA GLU A 418 28.09 -8.61 10.13
C GLU A 418 28.44 -9.93 9.38
N ARG A 419 27.45 -10.48 8.65
CA ARG A 419 27.73 -11.65 7.80
C ARG A 419 28.69 -11.32 6.66
N LEU A 420 28.53 -10.14 6.01
CA LEU A 420 29.44 -9.71 4.94
C LEU A 420 30.87 -9.45 5.49
N GLU A 421 31.00 -8.95 6.71
CA GLU A 421 32.28 -8.82 7.39
C GLU A 421 32.91 -10.19 7.64
N THR A 422 32.13 -11.14 8.18
CA THR A 422 32.60 -12.52 8.41
C THR A 422 33.07 -13.20 7.11
N LEU A 423 32.40 -12.91 5.98
CA LEU A 423 32.79 -13.40 4.65
C LEU A 423 34.00 -12.65 4.06
N GLY A 424 34.46 -11.55 4.68
CA GLY A 424 35.56 -10.72 4.22
C GLY A 424 35.26 -9.91 2.97
N VAL A 425 33.95 -9.65 2.66
CA VAL A 425 33.54 -8.91 1.46
C VAL A 425 32.90 -7.55 1.77
N TYR A 426 32.69 -7.20 3.04
CA TYR A 426 32.07 -5.94 3.45
C TYR A 426 32.79 -4.72 2.88
N ASP A 427 34.13 -4.67 2.98
CA ASP A 427 34.93 -3.55 2.47
C ASP A 427 34.85 -3.41 0.94
N ALA A 428 34.80 -4.52 0.23
CA ALA A 428 34.72 -4.55 -1.23
C ALA A 428 33.27 -4.38 -1.76
N SER A 429 32.33 -4.08 -0.87
CA SER A 429 30.92 -3.95 -1.23
C SER A 429 30.44 -2.52 -1.24
N ASP A 430 29.80 -2.10 -2.32
CA ASP A 430 28.99 -0.89 -2.43
C ASP A 430 27.57 -1.20 -1.95
N ILE A 431 27.10 -0.52 -0.90
CA ILE A 431 25.82 -0.86 -0.27
C ILE A 431 24.93 0.39 -0.22
N VAL A 432 23.73 0.26 -0.76
CA VAL A 432 22.65 1.24 -0.62
C VAL A 432 21.50 0.57 0.12
N ILE A 433 21.07 1.18 1.22
CA ILE A 433 19.86 0.81 1.94
C ILE A 433 18.90 1.99 1.81
N ALA A 434 17.81 1.82 1.08
CA ALA A 434 16.86 2.90 0.81
C ALA A 434 15.43 2.42 1.08
N ALA A 435 14.52 3.36 1.38
CA ALA A 435 13.11 3.09 1.23
C ALA A 435 12.63 3.60 -0.14
N ASP A 436 11.56 3.04 -0.65
CA ASP A 436 10.95 3.51 -1.89
C ASP A 436 10.11 4.78 -1.69
N HIS A 437 9.53 4.97 -0.52
CA HIS A 437 8.85 6.18 -0.05
C HIS A 437 8.73 6.16 1.48
N GLY A 438 8.18 7.20 2.10
CA GLY A 438 7.80 7.16 3.51
C GLY A 438 6.31 6.79 3.69
N TYR A 439 5.91 6.39 4.90
CA TYR A 439 4.52 5.98 5.15
C TYR A 439 3.53 7.16 5.22
N GLY A 440 4.01 8.36 5.54
CA GLY A 440 3.17 9.56 5.68
C GLY A 440 2.71 9.85 7.10
N PHE A 441 3.46 9.41 8.10
CA PHE A 441 3.35 9.99 9.44
C PHE A 441 3.83 11.44 9.39
N GLU A 442 3.33 12.27 10.30
CA GLU A 442 3.80 13.65 10.43
C GLU A 442 5.30 13.67 10.72
N THR A 443 6.07 14.33 9.84
CA THR A 443 7.51 14.38 10.03
C THR A 443 7.89 15.13 11.31
N ARG A 444 8.89 14.63 12.04
CA ARG A 444 9.51 15.29 13.21
C ARG A 444 10.58 16.31 12.80
N PHE A 445 11.04 16.28 11.56
CA PHE A 445 12.10 17.19 11.10
C PHE A 445 11.66 18.65 10.93
N ALA A 446 10.37 18.92 10.98
CA ALA A 446 9.81 20.26 10.90
C ALA A 446 8.75 20.47 12.00
N PRO A 447 9.14 20.40 13.29
CA PRO A 447 8.19 20.47 14.41
C PRO A 447 7.47 21.81 14.50
N ASP A 448 8.12 22.90 14.06
CA ASP A 448 7.59 24.28 14.12
C ASP A 448 6.54 24.56 13.06
N LEU A 449 6.34 23.66 12.09
CA LEU A 449 5.29 23.80 11.09
C LEU A 449 3.95 23.34 11.65
N SER A 450 2.99 24.26 11.72
CA SER A 450 1.62 23.99 12.17
C SER A 450 0.82 23.18 11.15
N ASP A 451 1.17 23.22 9.85
CA ASP A 451 0.47 22.47 8.80
C ASP A 451 0.77 20.97 8.89
N MET A 452 -0.10 20.26 9.61
CA MET A 452 -0.02 18.80 9.76
C MET A 452 -0.13 18.05 8.42
N ARG A 453 -0.83 18.62 7.42
CA ARG A 453 -0.98 17.97 6.10
C ARG A 453 0.32 18.07 5.33
N PHE A 454 0.98 19.22 5.40
CA PHE A 454 2.30 19.36 4.80
C PHE A 454 3.30 18.43 5.47
N ARG A 455 3.32 18.35 6.82
CA ARG A 455 4.18 17.43 7.57
C ARG A 455 3.95 15.97 7.18
N ARG A 456 2.70 15.54 6.95
CA ARG A 456 2.37 14.20 6.45
C ARG A 456 2.80 14.01 5.00
N ARG A 457 2.64 15.03 4.15
CA ARG A 457 3.13 15.00 2.78
C ARG A 457 4.65 14.79 2.76
N VAL A 458 5.38 15.60 3.51
CA VAL A 458 6.84 15.41 3.68
C VAL A 458 7.14 13.99 4.17
N GLY A 459 6.45 13.51 5.19
CA GLY A 459 6.61 12.14 5.69
C GLY A 459 6.41 11.07 4.62
N SER A 460 5.52 11.28 3.64
CA SER A 460 5.33 10.35 2.52
C SER A 460 6.45 10.42 1.48
N PHE A 461 7.09 11.58 1.30
CA PHE A 461 8.10 11.80 0.28
C PHE A 461 9.54 11.79 0.81
N ASN A 462 9.75 11.61 2.11
CA ASN A 462 11.07 11.59 2.73
C ASN A 462 11.45 10.17 3.17
N PRO A 463 11.95 9.33 2.25
CA PRO A 463 12.38 7.96 2.53
C PRO A 463 13.71 7.93 3.28
N LEU A 464 13.99 6.81 3.95
CA LEU A 464 15.34 6.48 4.38
C LEU A 464 16.26 6.31 3.17
N VAL A 465 17.47 6.87 3.25
CA VAL A 465 18.58 6.55 2.34
C VAL A 465 19.89 6.51 3.10
N LEU A 466 20.53 5.34 3.10
CA LEU A 466 21.85 5.07 3.65
C LEU A 466 22.74 4.56 2.52
N VAL A 467 23.96 5.12 2.40
CA VAL A 467 24.88 4.79 1.32
C VAL A 467 26.26 4.49 1.89
N LYS A 468 26.84 3.34 1.52
CA LYS A 468 28.23 2.94 1.84
C LYS A 468 28.96 2.64 0.55
N PRO A 469 29.80 3.53 0.04
CA PRO A 469 30.74 3.22 -1.02
C PRO A 469 31.75 2.15 -0.56
N ALA A 470 32.21 1.32 -1.48
CA ALA A 470 33.29 0.37 -1.18
C ALA A 470 34.49 1.08 -0.55
N ARG A 471 35.10 0.42 0.44
CA ARG A 471 36.25 0.90 1.24
C ARG A 471 35.95 2.12 2.12
N SER A 472 34.69 2.51 2.30
CA SER A 472 34.33 3.52 3.31
C SER A 472 34.28 2.88 4.69
N ARG A 473 34.81 3.59 5.69
CA ARG A 473 34.86 3.21 7.11
C ARG A 473 34.59 4.44 7.97
N GLY A 474 34.22 4.23 9.20
CA GLY A 474 33.96 5.26 10.19
C GLY A 474 32.49 5.29 10.63
N PRO A 475 32.16 6.02 11.68
CA PRO A 475 30.80 6.09 12.22
C PRO A 475 29.82 6.66 11.19
N LEU A 476 28.54 6.33 11.35
CA LEU A 476 27.46 6.84 10.50
C LEU A 476 27.51 8.38 10.43
N GLU A 477 27.78 8.91 9.26
CA GLU A 477 27.71 10.34 8.95
C GLU A 477 26.32 10.74 8.47
N THR A 478 25.93 12.01 8.67
CA THR A 478 24.66 12.55 8.16
C THR A 478 24.96 13.59 7.08
N SER A 479 24.26 13.49 5.94
CA SER A 479 24.29 14.45 4.84
C SER A 479 22.92 15.08 4.65
N ASP A 480 22.90 16.39 4.42
CA ASP A 480 21.72 17.15 4.05
C ASP A 480 21.60 17.36 2.53
N ALA A 481 22.43 16.69 1.72
CA ALA A 481 22.34 16.77 0.27
C ALA A 481 20.93 16.32 -0.21
N PRO A 482 20.27 17.12 -1.05
CA PRO A 482 18.88 16.90 -1.45
C PRO A 482 18.77 15.91 -2.61
N ILE A 483 19.25 14.70 -2.43
CA ILE A 483 19.16 13.64 -3.42
C ILE A 483 17.72 13.18 -3.61
N GLU A 484 17.41 12.61 -4.76
CA GLU A 484 16.17 11.88 -4.98
C GLU A 484 16.46 10.40 -5.29
N LEU A 485 15.48 9.54 -5.05
CA LEU A 485 15.66 8.09 -5.25
C LEU A 485 16.05 7.72 -6.69
N ALA A 486 15.61 8.51 -7.67
CA ALA A 486 15.98 8.32 -9.07
C ALA A 486 17.49 8.49 -9.32
N ASP A 487 18.21 9.26 -8.48
CA ASP A 487 19.67 9.43 -8.60
C ASP A 487 20.44 8.15 -8.35
N LEU A 488 19.89 7.26 -7.51
CA LEU A 488 20.56 6.03 -7.09
C LEU A 488 20.91 5.12 -8.26
N ALA A 489 20.03 5.02 -9.26
CA ALA A 489 20.32 4.19 -10.45
C ALA A 489 21.52 4.71 -11.24
N GLY A 490 21.62 6.03 -11.42
CA GLY A 490 22.75 6.67 -12.08
C GLY A 490 24.05 6.59 -11.28
N ALA A 491 23.95 6.79 -9.94
CA ALA A 491 25.09 6.69 -9.03
C ALA A 491 25.66 5.26 -8.96
N LEU A 492 24.79 4.25 -9.01
CA LEU A 492 25.20 2.84 -8.98
C LEU A 492 25.83 2.41 -10.33
N CYS A 493 25.19 2.75 -11.45
CA CYS A 493 25.66 2.39 -12.78
C CYS A 493 25.04 3.35 -13.81
N GLY A 494 25.80 4.37 -14.21
CA GLY A 494 25.41 5.35 -15.21
C GLY A 494 25.51 4.85 -16.65
N ASP A 495 25.15 5.69 -17.62
CA ASP A 495 25.22 5.37 -19.05
C ASP A 495 26.68 5.26 -19.53
N ALA A 496 27.60 5.94 -18.88
CA ALA A 496 29.04 5.90 -19.19
C ALA A 496 29.75 4.64 -18.64
N GLY A 497 29.06 3.85 -17.81
CA GLY A 497 29.60 2.64 -17.18
C GLY A 497 29.25 2.52 -15.71
N CYS A 498 29.66 1.41 -15.10
CA CYS A 498 29.40 1.11 -13.71
C CYS A 498 30.64 1.40 -12.86
N SER A 499 30.62 2.50 -12.12
CA SER A 499 31.61 2.87 -11.10
C SER A 499 30.91 3.19 -9.78
N PRO A 500 30.29 2.18 -9.10
CA PRO A 500 29.39 2.43 -7.99
C PRO A 500 30.03 3.24 -6.86
N ALA A 501 31.24 2.86 -6.44
CA ALA A 501 31.94 3.54 -5.36
C ALA A 501 32.18 5.04 -5.62
N GLU A 502 32.48 5.42 -6.86
CA GLU A 502 32.67 6.80 -7.27
C GLU A 502 31.33 7.53 -7.35
N GLY A 503 30.36 6.96 -8.07
CA GLY A 503 29.04 7.56 -8.23
C GLY A 503 28.33 7.79 -6.89
N LEU A 504 28.44 6.86 -5.96
CA LEU A 504 27.85 6.98 -4.61
C LEU A 504 28.51 8.10 -3.78
N ARG A 505 29.83 8.34 -3.94
CA ARG A 505 30.52 9.50 -3.30
C ARG A 505 30.06 10.83 -3.89
N HIS A 506 29.74 10.87 -5.19
CA HIS A 506 29.30 12.10 -5.85
C HIS A 506 27.87 12.53 -5.48
N LEU A 507 27.09 11.70 -4.79
CA LEU A 507 25.75 12.08 -4.33
C LEU A 507 25.72 13.33 -3.44
N ASP A 508 26.79 13.64 -2.72
CA ASP A 508 26.89 14.87 -1.93
C ASP A 508 27.04 16.14 -2.78
N ALA A 509 27.48 16.00 -4.02
CA ALA A 509 27.67 17.13 -4.94
C ALA A 509 26.40 17.49 -5.74
N VAL A 510 25.28 16.89 -5.41
CA VAL A 510 23.98 17.16 -6.07
C VAL A 510 23.59 18.62 -5.83
N ASP A 511 23.28 19.34 -6.92
CA ASP A 511 22.84 20.74 -6.85
C ASP A 511 21.54 20.88 -6.04
N ALA A 512 21.63 21.66 -4.96
CA ALA A 512 20.50 21.91 -4.07
C ALA A 512 19.36 22.70 -4.76
N GLY A 513 19.69 23.48 -5.78
CA GLY A 513 18.73 24.29 -6.53
C GLY A 513 18.00 23.54 -7.66
N ARG A 514 18.43 22.30 -7.98
CA ARG A 514 17.82 21.54 -9.06
C ARG A 514 16.33 21.26 -8.79
N ALA A 515 15.56 21.20 -9.86
CA ALA A 515 14.16 20.81 -9.78
C ALA A 515 14.03 19.28 -9.65
N ARG A 516 13.29 18.83 -8.64
CA ARG A 516 12.88 17.44 -8.43
C ARG A 516 11.38 17.34 -8.63
N VAL A 517 10.89 16.27 -9.23
CA VAL A 517 9.46 16.08 -9.50
C VAL A 517 8.87 15.15 -8.46
N ALA A 518 7.74 15.56 -7.88
CA ALA A 518 6.97 14.75 -6.95
C ALA A 518 5.51 14.66 -7.38
N PHE A 519 4.96 13.45 -7.41
CA PHE A 519 3.58 13.18 -7.78
C PHE A 519 2.76 12.80 -6.57
N TRP A 520 1.84 13.64 -6.15
CA TRP A 520 0.91 13.36 -5.07
C TRP A 520 -0.40 12.77 -5.59
N TYR A 521 -0.83 11.68 -4.99
CA TYR A 521 -2.15 11.06 -5.19
C TYR A 521 -2.51 10.19 -3.99
N VAL A 522 -3.79 9.85 -3.86
CA VAL A 522 -4.27 8.95 -2.82
C VAL A 522 -4.37 7.55 -3.40
N TRP A 523 -3.52 6.66 -2.91
CA TRP A 523 -3.47 5.29 -3.37
C TRP A 523 -4.80 4.54 -3.19
N LYS A 524 -5.16 3.76 -4.21
CA LYS A 524 -6.25 2.77 -4.17
C LYS A 524 -5.80 1.53 -4.94
N ASN A 525 -6.05 0.34 -4.40
CA ASN A 525 -5.61 -0.93 -5.02
C ASN A 525 -6.10 -1.14 -6.46
N GLN A 526 -7.29 -0.60 -6.80
CA GLN A 526 -7.79 -0.65 -8.16
C GLN A 526 -6.91 0.07 -9.20
N TYR A 527 -5.93 0.88 -8.76
CA TYR A 527 -5.04 1.59 -9.69
C TYR A 527 -4.11 0.66 -10.46
N TRP A 528 -3.83 -0.54 -9.94
CA TRP A 528 -3.08 -1.55 -10.69
C TRP A 528 -3.74 -1.95 -12.01
N SER A 529 -5.05 -1.79 -12.17
CA SER A 529 -5.80 -2.10 -13.39
C SER A 529 -6.08 -0.89 -14.28
N LEU A 530 -5.67 0.32 -13.88
CA LEU A 530 -5.92 1.54 -14.63
C LEU A 530 -4.70 1.94 -15.48
N PRO A 531 -4.91 2.45 -16.69
CA PRO A 531 -3.82 2.90 -17.56
C PRO A 531 -3.08 4.12 -16.99
N HIS A 532 -3.78 5.02 -16.28
CA HIS A 532 -3.20 6.23 -15.69
C HIS A 532 -3.65 6.41 -14.24
N VAL A 533 -2.86 7.11 -13.43
CA VAL A 533 -3.18 7.41 -12.02
C VAL A 533 -4.21 8.54 -11.95
N PRO A 534 -5.42 8.29 -11.42
CA PRO A 534 -6.44 9.32 -11.30
C PRO A 534 -6.08 10.36 -10.22
N GLY A 535 -6.37 11.63 -10.49
CA GLY A 535 -6.20 12.72 -9.52
C GLY A 535 -4.73 13.00 -9.16
N LEU A 536 -3.82 12.68 -10.08
CA LEU A 536 -2.39 12.95 -9.94
C LEU A 536 -2.16 14.47 -9.86
N THR A 537 -1.41 14.88 -8.85
CA THR A 537 -0.97 16.26 -8.69
C THR A 537 0.56 16.31 -8.77
N ARG A 538 1.09 17.05 -9.70
CA ARG A 538 2.54 17.25 -9.87
C ARG A 538 3.01 18.41 -9.01
N TYR A 539 4.11 18.19 -8.29
CA TYR A 539 4.88 19.21 -7.60
C TYR A 539 6.29 19.27 -8.15
N THR A 540 6.86 20.46 -8.16
CA THR A 540 8.30 20.69 -8.34
C THR A 540 8.88 21.10 -7.01
N ILE A 541 9.94 20.39 -6.57
CA ILE A 541 10.66 20.68 -5.34
C ILE A 541 12.00 21.28 -5.69
N ARG A 542 12.31 22.50 -5.18
CA ARG A 542 13.61 23.15 -5.31
C ARG A 542 14.15 23.51 -3.92
N GLY A 543 15.30 22.96 -3.56
CA GLY A 543 15.87 23.15 -2.22
C GLY A 543 15.41 22.09 -1.21
N ASP A 544 15.18 22.51 0.04
CA ASP A 544 14.91 21.62 1.15
C ASP A 544 13.48 21.07 1.13
N ILE A 545 13.33 19.74 1.08
CA ILE A 545 12.03 19.05 1.12
C ILE A 545 11.20 19.39 2.37
N LEU A 546 11.87 19.78 3.46
CA LEU A 546 11.24 20.10 4.74
C LEU A 546 10.59 21.50 4.75
N ARG A 547 10.82 22.30 3.74
CA ARG A 547 10.34 23.68 3.63
C ARG A 547 9.15 23.80 2.68
N PRO A 548 7.99 24.33 3.14
CA PRO A 548 6.82 24.52 2.27
C PRO A 548 7.11 25.36 1.03
N GLU A 549 7.94 26.38 1.17
CA GLU A 549 8.35 27.29 0.07
C GLU A 549 9.17 26.60 -1.02
N SER A 550 9.78 25.43 -0.72
CA SER A 550 10.48 24.61 -1.71
C SER A 550 9.55 23.86 -2.66
N TRP A 551 8.27 23.74 -2.30
CA TRP A 551 7.27 22.99 -3.06
C TRP A 551 6.41 23.92 -3.91
N SER A 552 6.50 23.81 -5.22
CA SER A 552 5.57 24.47 -6.14
C SER A 552 4.66 23.44 -6.80
N ARG A 553 3.36 23.64 -6.68
CA ARG A 553 2.36 22.80 -7.33
C ARG A 553 2.19 23.24 -8.78
N GLU A 554 2.07 22.29 -9.71
CA GLU A 554 1.65 22.58 -11.08
C GLU A 554 0.17 22.99 -11.11
N ALA A 555 -0.12 24.10 -11.74
CA ALA A 555 -1.46 24.62 -11.84
C ALA A 555 -2.30 23.86 -12.87
N ALA A 556 -3.55 23.55 -12.51
CA ALA A 556 -4.50 22.95 -13.45
C ALA A 556 -5.03 23.98 -14.45
N ASP A 557 -5.25 23.54 -15.70
CA ASP A 557 -5.86 24.38 -16.73
C ASP A 557 -7.24 24.85 -16.31
N TYR A 558 -7.52 26.14 -16.52
CA TYR A 558 -8.74 26.79 -16.11
C TYR A 558 -9.32 27.63 -17.25
N THR A 559 -10.58 27.41 -17.54
CA THR A 559 -11.33 28.26 -18.48
C THR A 559 -11.91 29.45 -17.75
N LEU A 560 -11.59 30.66 -18.17
CA LEU A 560 -12.10 31.90 -17.58
C LEU A 560 -13.63 31.89 -17.52
N GLY A 561 -14.15 32.24 -16.37
CA GLY A 561 -15.60 32.22 -16.07
C GLY A 561 -16.14 30.86 -15.61
N ALA A 562 -15.39 29.78 -15.73
CA ALA A 562 -15.82 28.51 -15.17
C ALA A 562 -15.88 28.54 -13.64
N VAL A 563 -16.86 27.86 -13.07
CA VAL A 563 -17.02 27.79 -11.61
C VAL A 563 -16.21 26.62 -11.06
N ILE A 564 -15.29 26.91 -10.15
CA ILE A 564 -14.64 25.90 -9.30
C ILE A 564 -15.53 25.67 -8.09
N ASP A 565 -16.13 24.51 -8.01
CA ASP A 565 -17.09 24.14 -6.98
C ASP A 565 -16.40 23.35 -5.87
N PHE A 566 -16.44 23.87 -4.64
CA PHE A 566 -15.75 23.33 -3.46
C PHE A 566 -16.57 22.33 -2.65
N ARG A 567 -17.75 21.95 -3.11
CA ARG A 567 -18.57 20.89 -2.49
C ARG A 567 -17.95 19.51 -2.72
N ARG A 568 -18.36 18.55 -1.89
CA ARG A 568 -17.87 17.16 -2.01
C ARG A 568 -18.23 16.55 -3.37
N GLY A 569 -17.24 15.95 -4.01
CA GLY A 569 -17.42 15.25 -5.29
C GLY A 569 -17.43 16.17 -6.52
N GLN A 570 -17.24 17.48 -6.33
CA GLN A 570 -17.19 18.47 -7.41
C GLN A 570 -15.74 18.73 -7.91
N ASN A 571 -15.56 19.72 -8.74
CA ASN A 571 -14.36 19.93 -9.54
C ASN A 571 -13.20 20.69 -8.86
N SER A 572 -13.29 21.05 -7.57
CA SER A 572 -12.23 21.85 -6.92
C SER A 572 -10.92 21.10 -6.66
N GLY A 573 -10.93 19.76 -6.73
CA GLY A 573 -9.77 18.93 -6.41
C GLY A 573 -8.47 19.37 -7.11
N PRO A 574 -8.45 19.52 -8.44
CA PRO A 574 -7.27 19.92 -9.20
C PRO A 574 -6.73 21.31 -8.87
N TYR A 575 -7.56 22.20 -8.32
CA TYR A 575 -7.20 23.59 -8.05
C TYR A 575 -6.80 23.86 -6.60
N ARG A 576 -7.24 23.03 -5.64
CA ARG A 576 -6.92 23.24 -4.22
C ARG A 576 -5.49 22.80 -3.90
N ASP A 577 -4.73 23.67 -3.24
CA ASP A 577 -3.42 23.33 -2.70
C ASP A 577 -3.48 23.10 -1.18
N PHE A 578 -2.56 23.65 -0.41
CA PHE A 578 -2.52 23.52 1.06
C PHE A 578 -3.66 24.28 1.75
N GLY A 579 -3.88 23.98 3.03
CA GLY A 579 -4.73 24.74 3.93
C GLY A 579 -6.22 24.44 3.84
N TRP A 580 -6.70 23.54 2.97
CA TRP A 580 -8.09 23.16 2.84
C TRP A 580 -8.42 21.85 3.58
N GLU A 581 -9.54 21.81 4.31
CA GLU A 581 -10.09 20.57 4.86
C GLU A 581 -10.66 19.65 3.77
N ARG A 582 -11.13 18.46 4.19
CA ARG A 582 -11.89 17.58 3.28
C ARG A 582 -13.20 18.27 2.87
N PRO A 583 -13.58 18.23 1.58
CA PRO A 583 -14.85 18.78 1.12
C PRO A 583 -16.04 18.20 1.89
N GLN A 584 -16.92 19.07 2.31
CA GLN A 584 -18.21 18.74 2.90
C GLN A 584 -19.30 18.76 1.83
N PRO A 585 -20.53 18.26 2.08
CA PRO A 585 -21.58 18.27 1.08
C PRO A 585 -21.92 19.66 0.53
N THR A 586 -21.71 20.72 1.31
CA THR A 586 -22.11 22.09 0.98
C THR A 586 -20.95 23.04 0.70
N HIS A 587 -19.71 22.72 1.12
CA HIS A 587 -18.55 23.62 1.02
C HIS A 587 -17.24 22.92 1.36
N THR A 588 -16.11 23.63 1.24
CA THR A 588 -14.82 23.23 1.83
C THR A 588 -14.34 24.32 2.78
N ARG A 589 -13.86 23.94 3.96
CA ARG A 589 -13.31 24.85 4.96
C ARG A 589 -11.82 25.06 4.80
N MET A 590 -11.36 26.26 5.12
CA MET A 590 -9.96 26.53 5.41
C MET A 590 -9.63 25.91 6.78
N GLY A 591 -8.72 24.96 6.81
CA GLY A 591 -8.30 24.23 8.02
C GLY A 591 -7.05 24.81 8.68
N ASP A 592 -6.40 25.77 8.01
CA ASP A 592 -5.18 26.44 8.45
C ASP A 592 -5.32 27.96 8.41
N ALA A 593 -4.37 28.70 9.00
CA ALA A 593 -4.32 30.15 8.90
C ALA A 593 -4.17 30.67 7.46
N ARG A 594 -3.75 29.82 6.55
CA ARG A 594 -3.58 30.11 5.11
C ARG A 594 -4.09 28.97 4.27
N ALA A 595 -4.66 29.28 3.10
CA ALA A 595 -5.05 28.31 2.09
C ALA A 595 -4.78 28.86 0.69
N ALA A 596 -4.59 27.99 -0.31
CA ALA A 596 -4.32 28.42 -1.65
C ALA A 596 -5.11 27.63 -2.71
N VAL A 597 -5.34 28.32 -3.85
CA VAL A 597 -5.88 27.77 -5.08
C VAL A 597 -4.90 28.13 -6.20
N HIS A 598 -4.56 27.16 -7.04
CA HIS A 598 -3.71 27.33 -8.20
C HIS A 598 -4.48 27.01 -9.46
N LEU A 599 -4.36 27.87 -10.46
CA LEU A 599 -5.00 27.69 -11.76
C LEU A 599 -4.13 28.26 -12.88
N ARG A 600 -4.24 27.70 -14.07
CA ARG A 600 -3.60 28.20 -15.29
C ARG A 600 -4.69 28.70 -16.23
N ALA A 601 -4.73 30.01 -16.48
CA ALA A 601 -5.68 30.64 -17.38
C ALA A 601 -4.96 31.45 -18.45
N ARG A 602 -5.54 31.51 -19.64
CA ARG A 602 -5.07 32.45 -20.66
C ARG A 602 -5.57 33.85 -20.32
N ILE A 603 -4.65 34.74 -19.96
CA ILE A 603 -4.93 36.11 -19.57
C ILE A 603 -4.69 37.04 -20.78
N ASP A 604 -5.69 37.84 -21.08
CA ASP A 604 -5.58 38.95 -22.04
C ASP A 604 -5.20 40.24 -21.28
N PRO A 605 -4.00 40.80 -21.48
CA PRO A 605 -3.54 41.95 -20.71
C PRO A 605 -4.38 43.23 -20.99
N ALA A 606 -5.21 43.24 -22.03
CA ALA A 606 -6.06 44.37 -22.37
C ALA A 606 -7.43 44.34 -21.66
N ARG A 607 -7.69 43.37 -20.81
CA ARG A 607 -8.97 43.19 -20.11
C ARG A 607 -8.81 43.32 -18.60
N ASP A 608 -9.86 43.85 -17.96
CA ASP A 608 -9.98 43.78 -16.49
C ASP A 608 -10.57 42.44 -16.06
N TYR A 609 -10.22 42.03 -14.85
CA TYR A 609 -10.67 40.76 -14.29
C TYR A 609 -11.34 40.95 -12.91
N GLU A 610 -12.19 40.03 -12.56
CA GLU A 610 -12.75 39.93 -11.21
C GLU A 610 -12.67 38.48 -10.70
N LEU A 611 -12.38 38.35 -9.42
CA LEU A 611 -12.50 37.12 -8.66
C LEU A 611 -13.85 37.12 -7.95
N VAL A 612 -14.71 36.16 -8.28
CA VAL A 612 -16.03 35.97 -7.67
C VAL A 612 -15.95 34.77 -6.75
N LEU A 613 -16.34 34.98 -5.50
CA LEU A 613 -16.28 33.98 -4.45
C LEU A 613 -17.63 33.83 -3.77
N GLU A 614 -18.15 32.63 -3.60
CA GLU A 614 -19.28 32.36 -2.72
C GLU A 614 -18.74 31.75 -1.42
N ALA A 615 -18.68 32.55 -0.36
CA ALA A 615 -17.98 32.22 0.87
C ALA A 615 -18.81 32.56 2.11
N GLN A 616 -18.50 31.88 3.20
CA GLN A 616 -19.06 32.11 4.53
C GLN A 616 -17.90 32.26 5.52
N LEU A 617 -17.96 33.29 6.34
CA LEU A 617 -17.02 33.55 7.45
C LEU A 617 -17.72 33.32 8.78
N ASP A 618 -17.17 32.47 9.67
CA ASP A 618 -17.75 32.14 10.98
C ASP A 618 -17.24 33.13 12.04
N ALA A 619 -17.99 34.16 12.28
CA ALA A 619 -17.66 35.29 13.18
C ALA A 619 -18.16 35.08 14.62
N ARG A 620 -17.86 33.93 15.26
CA ARG A 620 -18.31 33.66 16.65
C ARG A 620 -17.63 34.51 17.73
N SER A 621 -16.48 35.13 17.40
CA SER A 621 -15.63 35.85 18.36
C SER A 621 -15.28 37.29 17.94
N GLY A 622 -15.93 37.86 16.92
CA GLY A 622 -15.62 39.19 16.37
C GLY A 622 -15.59 39.16 14.83
N PRO A 623 -15.45 40.30 14.15
CA PRO A 623 -15.40 40.35 12.70
C PRO A 623 -14.16 39.65 12.20
N GLU A 624 -14.34 38.46 11.64
CA GLU A 624 -13.25 37.73 10.97
C GLU A 624 -12.96 38.35 9.61
N ARG A 625 -11.67 38.53 9.35
CA ARG A 625 -11.17 39.04 8.08
C ARG A 625 -10.23 38.02 7.44
N VAL A 626 -10.42 37.82 6.14
CA VAL A 626 -9.53 36.98 5.34
C VAL A 626 -8.99 37.83 4.18
N ARG A 627 -7.69 38.04 4.20
CA ARG A 627 -6.99 38.72 3.07
C ARG A 627 -6.92 37.77 1.89
N VAL A 628 -7.23 38.30 0.71
CA VAL A 628 -7.09 37.61 -0.58
C VAL A 628 -5.96 38.22 -1.37
N GLU A 629 -5.01 37.40 -1.76
CA GLU A 629 -3.86 37.78 -2.60
C GLU A 629 -3.92 36.99 -3.90
N VAL A 630 -3.59 37.63 -5.00
CA VAL A 630 -3.38 37.00 -6.32
C VAL A 630 -1.94 37.23 -6.73
N ASN A 631 -1.19 36.17 -7.02
CA ASN A 631 0.23 36.19 -7.36
C ASN A 631 1.08 37.05 -6.38
N GLY A 632 0.75 36.96 -5.09
CA GLY A 632 1.43 37.68 -4.00
C GLY A 632 1.01 39.15 -3.86
N VAL A 633 0.05 39.65 -4.65
CA VAL A 633 -0.49 41.01 -4.54
C VAL A 633 -1.85 40.97 -3.84
N PRO A 634 -2.04 41.72 -2.74
CA PRO A 634 -3.36 41.84 -2.10
C PRO A 634 -4.38 42.45 -3.08
N VAL A 635 -5.50 41.75 -3.28
CA VAL A 635 -6.60 42.22 -4.16
C VAL A 635 -7.86 42.56 -3.36
N GLY A 636 -7.90 42.28 -2.08
CA GLY A 636 -8.99 42.63 -1.18
C GLY A 636 -9.06 41.79 0.08
N GLU A 637 -10.11 42.03 0.85
CA GLU A 637 -10.42 41.32 2.09
C GLU A 637 -11.88 40.83 2.06
N LEU A 638 -12.10 39.62 2.57
CA LEU A 638 -13.41 39.12 2.89
C LEU A 638 -13.69 39.47 4.36
N VAL A 639 -14.79 40.15 4.62
CA VAL A 639 -15.19 40.58 5.97
C VAL A 639 -16.53 39.97 6.32
N GLY A 640 -16.58 39.22 7.39
CA GLY A 640 -17.83 38.63 7.89
C GLY A 640 -18.68 39.66 8.64
N ALA A 641 -19.93 39.84 8.25
CA ALA A 641 -20.85 40.88 8.78
C ALA A 641 -21.61 40.47 10.04
N GLY A 642 -21.35 39.32 10.68
CA GLY A 642 -22.08 38.90 11.88
C GLY A 642 -22.10 37.37 12.12
N PRO A 643 -22.92 36.87 13.05
CA PRO A 643 -22.96 35.44 13.38
C PRO A 643 -23.35 34.63 12.12
N ALA A 644 -22.43 33.80 11.68
CA ALA A 644 -22.42 33.15 10.40
C ALA A 644 -23.64 32.26 10.17
N SER A 645 -24.47 32.62 9.22
CA SER A 645 -25.56 31.75 8.78
C SER A 645 -25.68 31.57 7.27
N ARG A 646 -25.06 32.39 6.44
CA ARG A 646 -25.27 32.36 4.99
C ARG A 646 -23.96 32.48 4.21
N PHE A 647 -23.94 31.85 3.06
CA PHE A 647 -22.93 32.11 2.04
C PHE A 647 -23.25 33.42 1.34
N GLU A 648 -22.25 34.28 1.21
CA GLU A 648 -22.31 35.58 0.55
C GLU A 648 -21.40 35.58 -0.68
N GLU A 649 -21.78 36.36 -1.69
CA GLU A 649 -20.97 36.58 -2.88
C GLU A 649 -20.03 37.77 -2.66
N TYR A 650 -18.75 37.54 -2.83
CA TYR A 650 -17.69 38.54 -2.81
C TYR A 650 -17.14 38.72 -4.20
N ARG A 651 -16.93 39.96 -4.63
CA ARG A 651 -16.33 40.32 -5.90
C ARG A 651 -15.10 41.16 -5.66
N LEU A 652 -13.93 40.70 -6.09
CA LEU A 652 -12.66 41.36 -5.92
C LEU A 652 -12.10 41.68 -7.31
N ALA A 653 -11.73 42.96 -7.54
CA ALA A 653 -11.06 43.37 -8.77
C ALA A 653 -9.64 42.77 -8.80
N VAL A 654 -9.26 42.20 -9.93
CA VAL A 654 -7.92 41.66 -10.15
C VAL A 654 -7.33 42.32 -11.38
N PRO A 655 -6.32 43.20 -11.23
CA PRO A 655 -5.67 43.85 -12.37
C PRO A 655 -4.98 42.84 -13.30
N ALA A 656 -5.04 43.07 -14.59
CA ALA A 656 -4.44 42.18 -15.58
C ALA A 656 -2.93 42.00 -15.39
N ASP A 657 -2.23 43.05 -15.00
CA ASP A 657 -0.78 43.03 -14.74
C ASP A 657 -0.42 42.11 -13.58
N VAL A 658 -1.32 41.98 -12.58
CA VAL A 658 -1.15 41.04 -11.47
C VAL A 658 -1.26 39.60 -11.95
N LEU A 659 -2.21 39.29 -12.82
CA LEU A 659 -2.37 37.96 -13.42
C LEU A 659 -1.24 37.64 -14.40
N ALA A 660 -0.76 38.62 -15.15
CA ALA A 660 0.32 38.46 -16.13
C ALA A 660 1.72 38.25 -15.51
N ARG A 661 1.89 38.46 -14.19
CA ARG A 661 3.17 38.25 -13.49
C ARG A 661 3.67 36.81 -13.52
N SER A 662 2.77 35.84 -13.71
CA SER A 662 3.09 34.43 -13.76
C SER A 662 2.20 33.75 -14.81
N PRO A 663 2.69 32.73 -15.53
CA PRO A 663 1.86 31.89 -16.39
C PRO A 663 0.80 31.11 -15.60
N GLU A 664 1.01 31.00 -14.31
CA GLU A 664 0.08 30.34 -13.35
C GLU A 664 -0.43 31.37 -12.33
N THR A 665 -1.71 31.31 -12.04
CA THR A 665 -2.35 32.19 -11.06
C THR A 665 -2.47 31.47 -9.71
N THR A 666 -1.86 32.04 -8.69
CA THR A 666 -2.01 31.63 -7.30
C THR A 666 -2.95 32.57 -6.57
N ILE A 667 -4.05 32.05 -6.06
CA ILE A 667 -5.00 32.77 -5.19
C ILE A 667 -4.78 32.29 -3.78
N ARG A 668 -4.31 33.18 -2.88
CA ARG A 668 -4.03 32.85 -1.48
C ARG A 668 -5.05 33.53 -0.57
N PHE A 669 -5.52 32.78 0.41
CA PHE A 669 -6.40 33.22 1.49
C PHE A 669 -5.58 33.20 2.78
N SER A 670 -5.54 34.30 3.51
CA SER A 670 -4.82 34.43 4.78
C SER A 670 -5.73 35.01 5.85
N ALA A 671 -5.88 34.30 6.97
CA ALA A 671 -6.58 34.81 8.14
C ALA A 671 -5.85 36.02 8.70
N MET A 672 -6.56 37.09 8.97
CA MET A 672 -6.00 38.27 9.65
C MET A 672 -6.35 38.17 11.13
N GLU A 673 -5.34 38.22 12.01
CA GLU A 673 -5.54 38.13 13.46
C GLU A 673 -6.35 39.33 13.96
N ALA A 674 -7.47 39.07 14.63
CA ALA A 674 -7.97 39.96 15.66
C ALA A 674 -7.11 39.71 16.92
N SER A 675 -6.53 40.78 17.51
CA SER A 675 -5.59 40.83 18.66
C SER A 675 -5.49 39.60 19.58
N PRO A 676 -4.31 39.27 20.11
CA PRO A 676 -4.01 37.96 20.69
C PRO A 676 -4.85 37.69 21.95
N PRO A 677 -5.54 36.53 22.05
CA PRO A 677 -5.98 36.00 23.32
C PRO A 677 -4.85 35.14 23.92
N SER A 678 -4.64 35.33 25.22
CA SER A 678 -3.85 34.47 26.08
C SER A 678 -4.22 32.98 25.90
N ASP A 679 -3.21 32.13 25.77
CA ASP A 679 -3.19 30.69 26.08
C ASP A 679 -4.18 29.72 25.42
N ALA A 680 -4.53 29.88 24.16
CA ALA A 680 -5.25 28.85 23.40
C ALA A 680 -4.71 28.74 21.96
N VAL A 681 -4.57 27.50 21.51
CA VAL A 681 -4.23 27.08 20.12
C VAL A 681 -4.78 28.06 19.08
N PRO A 682 -3.98 28.52 18.08
CA PRO A 682 -4.46 29.42 17.03
C PRO A 682 -5.66 28.79 16.32
N ARG A 683 -6.84 29.28 16.59
CA ARG A 683 -8.04 28.91 15.84
C ARG A 683 -8.00 29.73 14.55
N GLY A 684 -7.57 29.09 13.45
CA GLY A 684 -7.57 29.72 12.13
C GLY A 684 -8.93 30.32 11.78
N ALA A 685 -8.94 31.42 11.01
CA ALA A 685 -10.15 32.03 10.49
C ALA A 685 -10.98 30.97 9.77
N ARG A 686 -12.28 30.93 10.05
CA ARG A 686 -13.18 29.89 9.54
C ARG A 686 -13.80 30.27 8.21
N LEU A 687 -12.99 30.45 7.19
CA LEU A 687 -13.46 30.57 5.81
C LEU A 687 -14.04 29.26 5.34
N SER A 688 -15.29 29.24 4.95
CA SER A 688 -15.95 28.18 4.19
C SER A 688 -16.17 28.66 2.77
N LEU A 689 -15.57 28.00 1.77
CA LEU A 689 -15.71 28.34 0.38
C LEU A 689 -16.63 27.35 -0.33
N ARG A 690 -17.65 27.84 -1.02
CA ARG A 690 -18.58 27.03 -1.82
C ARG A 690 -18.18 27.06 -3.29
N SER A 691 -17.88 28.24 -3.82
CA SER A 691 -17.44 28.39 -5.21
C SER A 691 -16.44 29.52 -5.41
N LEU A 692 -15.67 29.43 -6.50
CA LEU A 692 -14.72 30.43 -6.95
C LEU A 692 -14.75 30.50 -8.49
N ALA A 693 -14.76 31.69 -9.04
CA ALA A 693 -14.59 31.92 -10.48
C ALA A 693 -13.70 33.15 -10.73
N LEU A 694 -12.76 33.04 -11.67
CA LEU A 694 -12.02 34.17 -12.22
C LEU A 694 -12.64 34.52 -13.59
N ARG A 695 -13.12 35.76 -13.75
CA ARG A 695 -13.85 36.21 -14.93
C ARG A 695 -13.19 37.45 -15.52
N SER A 696 -13.26 37.61 -16.85
CA SER A 696 -13.01 38.91 -17.44
C SER A 696 -14.20 39.85 -17.15
N ARG A 697 -13.94 41.08 -16.79
CA ARG A 697 -14.98 42.10 -16.70
C ARG A 697 -15.44 42.48 -18.10
N PRO A 698 -16.75 42.80 -18.30
CA PRO A 698 -17.26 43.23 -19.60
C PRO A 698 -16.62 44.52 -20.08
#